data_a4d2f1c910284b571b22f9b4b6f78b8a
#
_entry.id   a4d2f1c910284b571b22f9b4b6f78b8a
#
_cell.length_a   1.000
_cell.length_b   1.000
_cell.length_c   1.000
_cell.angle_alpha   90.00
_cell.angle_beta   90.00
_cell.angle_gamma   90.00
#
_symmetry.space_group_name_H-M   'P 1'
#
loop_
_entity.id
_entity.type
_entity.pdbx_description
1 polymer ?
#
loop_
_entity_poly.entity_id
_entity_poly.type
_entity_poly.pdbx_seq_one_letter_code
_entity_poly.pdbx_strand_id
1 'polypeptide(L)'
;MIVCIAEKPSVARDIAEVLGAHTRKEGYIEGNGYQVTWTFGHLCTLKEPHEYTPNWKSWSLSSLPMIPPRFGIKLIGHDPGIEKQFHVIEWLMQNADEIINCGDAGQEGELIQRWVMQKAGARCPVKRLWISSLTEEAIREGFSKLKDQAEFQSLYEAGLSRAMGDWLLGMNATRLYTLKYGQNKQVLSIGRVQTPTLALIVNRQLEIANFEPKQYWELKTNYRNTTFSALIRKSDEEIAAEEEKNGGKKKIDNPGIDPIANREEGEALVERIKDLPFVVTNVGKKDGKEYAPRLFDLTSLQVECNKKFAYSADETLKLIQSLYEKKVATYPRVDTTFLSDDIYPKCPAILKGLRDYEVLTAPLAGTTLLKSKKVFDNSKVTDHHAIIPTGVYAQNLTDMERRVYDLIARRFIAVFYPDCKISTTTVMGEVDKIEFRVTGKQILEPGWRVVFAKEVKDPTEEKEEEDENVLPAFVKGESGPHIPDLNEKWTQPPRPYTEATLLRAMETAGKLVDNDELRDALKENGIGRPSTRAAIIETLFKRNYIRKERKNLIATPTGVELVQLIHEELLKSAELTGIWEKKVREIEKKTYDARQFLEELKQMVSEIVMSVLSDNTNRRITIQDAVAAKAEEKEKKEPKKRERKPSTPKEKKPKAEKTTNEVKTDSPGSPAPVAMAASTPSAAGEVDAFVGQPCPLCGKGTIIKGKTAYGCSEWRNGCTFRKNF
;
A
#
# COMPACT_ATOMS: atom_id res chain seq x y z
N MET A 1 -32.51 13.52 25.90
CA MET A 1 -31.78 13.79 24.64
C MET A 1 -31.18 12.48 24.11
N ILE A 2 -31.29 12.24 22.83
CA ILE A 2 -30.68 11.09 22.17
C ILE A 2 -29.27 11.47 21.73
N VAL A 3 -28.27 10.71 22.16
CA VAL A 3 -26.86 10.96 21.79
C VAL A 3 -26.43 10.00 20.70
N CYS A 4 -26.05 10.51 19.54
CA CYS A 4 -25.47 9.76 18.45
C CYS A 4 -23.92 9.88 18.52
N ILE A 5 -23.20 8.78 18.47
CA ILE A 5 -21.73 8.80 18.45
C ILE A 5 -21.20 8.15 17.18
N ALA A 6 -20.55 8.96 16.33
CA ALA A 6 -19.90 8.53 15.10
C ALA A 6 -18.40 8.30 15.29
N GLU A 7 -17.76 7.53 14.38
CA GLU A 7 -16.33 7.26 14.46
C GLU A 7 -15.45 8.45 14.05
N LYS A 8 -16.02 9.37 13.25
CA LYS A 8 -15.28 10.50 12.64
C LYS A 8 -16.12 11.75 12.60
N PRO A 9 -15.50 12.95 12.68
CA PRO A 9 -16.23 14.23 12.61
C PRO A 9 -17.01 14.43 11.30
N SER A 10 -16.52 13.88 10.17
CA SER A 10 -17.20 13.96 8.88
C SER A 10 -18.52 13.19 8.89
N VAL A 11 -18.48 11.94 9.38
CA VAL A 11 -19.66 11.08 9.51
C VAL A 11 -20.70 11.70 10.46
N ALA A 12 -20.22 12.27 11.59
CA ALA A 12 -21.11 12.98 12.52
C ALA A 12 -21.84 14.16 11.87
N ARG A 13 -21.17 14.92 11.01
CA ARG A 13 -21.81 16.04 10.27
C ARG A 13 -22.88 15.54 9.30
N ASP A 14 -22.60 14.48 8.56
CA ASP A 14 -23.54 13.91 7.60
C ASP A 14 -24.78 13.35 8.32
N ILE A 15 -24.58 12.68 9.45
CA ILE A 15 -25.69 12.19 10.31
C ILE A 15 -26.48 13.37 10.89
N ALA A 16 -25.81 14.39 11.44
CA ALA A 16 -26.44 15.55 12.02
C ALA A 16 -27.33 16.30 11.00
N GLU A 17 -26.84 16.47 9.77
CA GLU A 17 -27.59 17.09 8.67
C GLU A 17 -28.88 16.32 8.39
N VAL A 18 -28.81 15.00 8.27
CA VAL A 18 -30.00 14.15 8.01
C VAL A 18 -30.99 14.15 9.16
N LEU A 19 -30.51 14.26 10.40
CA LEU A 19 -31.35 14.31 11.61
C LEU A 19 -31.94 15.72 11.87
N GLY A 20 -31.51 16.75 11.13
CA GLY A 20 -31.92 18.14 11.35
C GLY A 20 -31.27 18.79 12.57
N ALA A 21 -30.08 18.28 12.98
CA ALA A 21 -29.27 18.89 14.02
C ALA A 21 -28.27 19.87 13.39
N HIS A 22 -28.43 21.17 13.62
CA HIS A 22 -27.67 22.20 12.92
C HIS A 22 -26.85 23.11 13.85
N THR A 23 -27.11 23.07 15.17
CA THR A 23 -26.44 23.93 16.15
C THR A 23 -25.09 23.34 16.52
N ARG A 24 -24.03 23.94 16.04
CA ARG A 24 -22.66 23.50 16.34
C ARG A 24 -22.26 23.92 17.75
N LYS A 25 -21.77 22.96 18.51
CA LYS A 25 -21.16 23.12 19.84
C LYS A 25 -19.73 22.59 19.80
N GLU A 26 -19.00 22.81 20.88
CA GLU A 26 -17.69 22.25 21.00
C GLU A 26 -17.76 20.73 21.19
N GLY A 27 -17.24 19.98 20.21
CA GLY A 27 -17.20 18.51 20.23
C GLY A 27 -18.50 17.81 19.86
N TYR A 28 -19.61 18.52 19.53
CA TYR A 28 -20.86 17.91 19.06
C TYR A 28 -21.74 18.89 18.28
N ILE A 29 -22.79 18.37 17.68
CA ILE A 29 -23.82 19.15 16.96
C ILE A 29 -25.17 18.78 17.55
N GLU A 30 -26.00 19.76 17.89
CA GLU A 30 -27.31 19.51 18.50
C GLU A 30 -28.47 20.09 17.68
N GLY A 31 -29.64 19.50 17.82
CA GLY A 31 -30.89 19.93 17.25
C GLY A 31 -31.89 18.79 17.10
N ASN A 32 -33.15 19.12 16.96
CA ASN A 32 -34.25 18.18 16.72
C ASN A 32 -34.30 16.97 17.70
N GLY A 33 -33.89 17.18 18.98
CA GLY A 33 -33.87 16.14 19.99
C GLY A 33 -32.60 15.28 20.01
N TYR A 34 -31.65 15.52 19.11
CA TYR A 34 -30.39 14.77 18.99
C TYR A 34 -29.19 15.62 19.38
N GLN A 35 -28.17 14.93 19.90
CA GLN A 35 -26.80 15.42 20.09
C GLN A 35 -25.85 14.49 19.39
N VAL A 36 -25.24 14.93 18.31
CA VAL A 36 -24.36 14.11 17.45
C VAL A 36 -22.91 14.45 17.75
N THR A 37 -22.21 13.52 18.38
CA THR A 37 -20.78 13.61 18.70
C THR A 37 -19.96 12.62 17.90
N TRP A 38 -18.63 12.63 18.07
CA TRP A 38 -17.72 11.80 17.30
C TRP A 38 -16.46 11.43 18.07
N THR A 39 -15.81 10.38 17.61
CA THR A 39 -14.43 10.06 17.97
C THR A 39 -13.47 10.49 16.84
N PHE A 40 -12.18 10.30 17.02
CA PHE A 40 -11.14 10.48 16.01
C PHE A 40 -10.53 9.13 15.60
N GLY A 41 -11.37 8.10 15.42
CA GLY A 41 -10.99 6.72 15.46
C GLY A 41 -10.80 6.28 16.92
N HIS A 42 -9.76 5.53 17.23
CA HIS A 42 -9.50 5.11 18.60
C HIS A 42 -9.19 6.29 19.54
N LEU A 43 -10.05 6.52 20.55
CA LEU A 43 -9.75 7.34 21.73
C LEU A 43 -9.23 6.50 22.89
N CYS A 44 -9.58 5.23 22.92
CA CYS A 44 -9.19 4.28 23.94
C CYS A 44 -8.24 3.20 23.39
N THR A 45 -7.41 2.66 24.27
CA THR A 45 -6.52 1.52 24.03
C THR A 45 -6.46 0.63 25.27
N LEU A 46 -5.90 -0.57 25.14
CA LEU A 46 -5.61 -1.41 26.29
C LEU A 46 -4.53 -0.74 27.17
N LYS A 47 -4.60 -1.00 28.47
CA LYS A 47 -3.60 -0.50 29.44
C LYS A 47 -2.21 -1.03 29.11
N GLU A 48 -1.20 -0.19 29.42
CA GLU A 48 0.20 -0.60 29.37
C GLU A 48 0.55 -1.58 30.52
N PRO A 49 1.58 -2.42 30.36
CA PRO A 49 1.94 -3.39 31.40
C PRO A 49 2.08 -2.81 32.81
N HIS A 50 2.71 -1.65 32.96
CA HIS A 50 2.94 -0.99 34.25
C HIS A 50 1.66 -0.46 34.92
N GLU A 51 0.57 -0.34 34.18
CA GLU A 51 -0.74 0.10 34.72
C GLU A 51 -1.54 -1.07 35.33
N TYR A 52 -1.10 -2.32 35.13
CA TYR A 52 -1.63 -3.50 35.80
C TYR A 52 -0.87 -3.78 37.10
N THR A 53 0.45 -3.67 37.05
CA THR A 53 1.32 -3.83 38.21
C THR A 53 2.63 -3.06 38.04
N PRO A 54 3.12 -2.38 39.13
CA PRO A 54 4.41 -1.68 39.06
C PRO A 54 5.58 -2.60 38.70
N ASN A 55 5.51 -3.90 38.98
CA ASN A 55 6.54 -4.88 38.65
C ASN A 55 6.78 -4.99 37.12
N TRP A 56 5.80 -4.67 36.31
CA TRP A 56 5.93 -4.70 34.83
C TRP A 56 6.43 -3.39 34.23
N LYS A 57 6.77 -2.40 35.08
CA LYS A 57 7.38 -1.14 34.62
C LYS A 57 8.78 -1.37 34.09
N SER A 58 9.61 -2.06 34.85
CA SER A 58 10.95 -2.45 34.45
C SER A 58 10.92 -3.73 33.59
N TRP A 59 11.70 -3.74 32.54
CA TRP A 59 11.80 -4.91 31.68
C TRP A 59 12.71 -5.95 32.36
N SER A 60 12.18 -7.11 32.69
CA SER A 60 12.89 -8.21 33.28
C SER A 60 12.38 -9.55 32.72
N LEU A 61 13.28 -10.51 32.50
CA LEU A 61 12.91 -11.86 32.09
C LEU A 61 12.08 -12.57 33.13
N SER A 62 12.32 -12.28 34.44
CA SER A 62 11.56 -12.88 35.57
C SER A 62 10.10 -12.40 35.66
N SER A 63 9.76 -11.32 34.94
CA SER A 63 8.37 -10.81 34.89
C SER A 63 7.55 -11.36 33.73
N LEU A 64 8.13 -12.25 32.92
CA LEU A 64 7.46 -12.87 31.78
C LEU A 64 6.97 -14.29 32.12
N PRO A 65 5.81 -14.71 31.60
CA PRO A 65 4.90 -13.95 30.76
C PRO A 65 4.06 -12.93 31.54
N MET A 66 3.81 -11.77 30.93
CA MET A 66 2.89 -10.76 31.44
C MET A 66 1.47 -11.09 30.97
N ILE A 67 0.66 -11.64 31.87
CA ILE A 67 -0.73 -12.03 31.63
C ILE A 67 -1.61 -11.26 32.59
N PRO A 68 -2.32 -10.19 32.15
CA PRO A 68 -3.23 -9.46 33.03
C PRO A 68 -4.38 -10.39 33.53
N PRO A 69 -4.75 -10.34 34.78
CA PRO A 69 -5.91 -11.13 35.30
C PRO A 69 -7.22 -10.67 34.65
N ARG A 70 -7.30 -9.39 34.33
CA ARG A 70 -8.39 -8.77 33.57
C ARG A 70 -7.83 -7.62 32.74
N PHE A 71 -8.15 -7.60 31.45
CA PHE A 71 -7.78 -6.48 30.58
C PHE A 71 -8.56 -5.22 30.94
N GLY A 72 -7.88 -4.09 30.95
CA GLY A 72 -8.45 -2.78 31.19
C GLY A 72 -8.17 -1.84 30.01
N ILE A 73 -9.00 -0.83 29.89
CA ILE A 73 -8.86 0.23 28.84
C ILE A 73 -8.45 1.54 29.49
N LYS A 74 -7.74 2.36 28.69
CA LYS A 74 -7.35 3.73 29.02
C LYS A 74 -7.54 4.64 27.81
N LEU A 75 -7.57 5.96 28.02
CA LEU A 75 -7.43 6.92 26.94
C LEU A 75 -6.03 6.84 26.32
N ILE A 76 -5.94 7.07 25.03
CA ILE A 76 -4.66 7.23 24.35
C ILE A 76 -4.02 8.52 24.88
N GLY A 77 -2.88 8.39 25.54
CA GLY A 77 -2.21 9.50 26.25
C GLY A 77 -1.49 10.47 25.29
N HIS A 78 -1.22 11.68 25.82
CA HIS A 78 -0.40 12.74 25.19
C HIS A 78 -1.04 13.54 24.04
N ASP A 79 -2.34 13.41 23.79
CA ASP A 79 -3.07 14.27 22.86
C ASP A 79 -4.19 15.02 23.60
N PRO A 80 -3.98 16.34 23.87
CA PRO A 80 -4.99 17.16 24.55
C PRO A 80 -6.34 17.21 23.78
N GLY A 81 -6.32 17.01 22.46
CA GLY A 81 -7.52 16.96 21.63
C GLY A 81 -8.38 15.73 21.93
N ILE A 82 -7.72 14.58 22.17
CA ILE A 82 -8.41 13.34 22.56
C ILE A 82 -9.05 13.49 23.94
N GLU A 83 -8.31 14.01 24.94
CA GLU A 83 -8.85 14.21 26.27
C GLU A 83 -10.04 15.17 26.27
N LYS A 84 -9.92 16.30 25.56
CA LYS A 84 -10.97 17.29 25.44
C LYS A 84 -12.23 16.71 24.80
N GLN A 85 -12.09 15.99 23.68
CA GLN A 85 -13.22 15.34 23.01
C GLN A 85 -13.84 14.25 23.86
N PHE A 86 -13.03 13.47 24.59
CA PHE A 86 -13.54 12.44 25.48
C PHE A 86 -14.38 13.04 26.63
N HIS A 87 -13.97 14.13 27.23
CA HIS A 87 -14.79 14.80 28.27
C HIS A 87 -16.13 15.30 27.74
N VAL A 88 -16.19 15.79 26.50
CA VAL A 88 -17.47 16.12 25.86
C VAL A 88 -18.33 14.87 25.72
N ILE A 89 -17.78 13.78 25.20
CA ILE A 89 -18.49 12.51 25.03
C ILE A 89 -18.98 11.97 26.40
N GLU A 90 -18.11 11.97 27.40
CA GLU A 90 -18.42 11.52 28.75
C GLU A 90 -19.62 12.29 29.35
N TRP A 91 -19.59 13.63 29.24
CA TRP A 91 -20.68 14.46 29.71
C TRP A 91 -21.99 14.18 28.95
N LEU A 92 -21.95 14.08 27.61
CA LEU A 92 -23.12 13.76 26.81
C LEU A 92 -23.73 12.42 27.18
N MET A 93 -22.90 11.36 27.32
CA MET A 93 -23.37 10.00 27.62
C MET A 93 -23.94 9.83 29.02
N GLN A 94 -23.39 10.57 29.99
CA GLN A 94 -23.90 10.54 31.36
C GLN A 94 -25.27 11.23 31.48
N ASN A 95 -25.62 12.12 30.54
CA ASN A 95 -26.88 12.85 30.49
C ASN A 95 -27.84 12.38 29.38
N ALA A 96 -27.50 11.29 28.70
CA ALA A 96 -28.32 10.74 27.62
C ALA A 96 -29.47 9.89 28.12
N ASP A 97 -30.64 10.00 27.48
CA ASP A 97 -31.76 9.06 27.68
C ASP A 97 -31.57 7.77 26.85
N GLU A 98 -30.97 7.91 25.66
CA GLU A 98 -30.63 6.84 24.76
C GLU A 98 -29.36 7.19 23.97
N ILE A 99 -28.53 6.20 23.65
CA ILE A 99 -27.37 6.35 22.79
C ILE A 99 -27.60 5.58 21.49
N ILE A 100 -27.22 6.19 20.36
CA ILE A 100 -27.16 5.52 19.07
C ILE A 100 -25.68 5.40 18.67
N ASN A 101 -25.18 4.17 18.65
CA ASN A 101 -23.85 3.83 18.17
C ASN A 101 -23.84 3.88 16.64
N CYS A 102 -23.18 4.90 16.10
CA CYS A 102 -23.01 5.15 14.66
C CYS A 102 -21.57 4.89 14.21
N GLY A 103 -20.85 3.98 14.86
CA GLY A 103 -19.52 3.53 14.41
C GLY A 103 -19.59 2.83 13.06
N ASP A 104 -18.47 2.76 12.35
CA ASP A 104 -18.38 2.06 11.08
C ASP A 104 -18.88 0.60 11.21
N ALA A 105 -19.48 0.05 10.14
CA ALA A 105 -20.14 -1.25 10.16
C ALA A 105 -19.11 -2.40 10.10
N GLY A 106 -18.38 -2.63 11.18
CA GLY A 106 -17.35 -3.66 11.26
C GLY A 106 -16.84 -3.87 12.69
N GLN A 107 -15.99 -4.90 12.87
CA GLN A 107 -15.39 -5.26 14.17
C GLN A 107 -14.65 -4.08 14.82
N GLU A 108 -13.93 -3.28 14.01
CA GLU A 108 -13.14 -2.16 14.49
C GLU A 108 -14.02 -1.02 14.99
N GLY A 109 -15.03 -0.62 14.18
CA GLY A 109 -15.97 0.44 14.57
C GLY A 109 -16.78 0.07 15.81
N GLU A 110 -17.15 -1.21 15.94
CA GLU A 110 -17.82 -1.72 17.14
C GLU A 110 -16.91 -1.64 18.37
N LEU A 111 -15.64 -2.04 18.24
CA LEU A 111 -14.65 -2.00 19.33
C LEU A 111 -14.38 -0.56 19.79
N ILE A 112 -14.14 0.35 18.85
CA ILE A 112 -13.87 1.77 19.13
C ILE A 112 -15.00 2.36 19.96
N GLN A 113 -16.23 2.24 19.49
CA GLN A 113 -17.37 2.86 20.13
C GLN A 113 -17.70 2.24 21.49
N ARG A 114 -17.64 0.91 21.60
CA ARG A 114 -17.88 0.22 22.88
C ARG A 114 -16.87 0.59 23.95
N TRP A 115 -15.60 0.71 23.60
CA TRP A 115 -14.57 1.12 24.55
C TRP A 115 -14.79 2.56 25.03
N VAL A 116 -15.19 3.46 24.14
CA VAL A 116 -15.46 4.85 24.49
C VAL A 116 -16.70 4.93 25.40
N MET A 117 -17.81 4.26 25.05
CA MET A 117 -19.02 4.19 25.86
C MET A 117 -18.77 3.59 27.25
N GLN A 118 -17.98 2.49 27.31
CA GLN A 118 -17.59 1.86 28.57
C GLN A 118 -16.74 2.80 29.42
N LYS A 119 -15.78 3.51 28.82
CA LYS A 119 -14.90 4.45 29.51
C LYS A 119 -15.65 5.68 29.99
N ALA A 120 -16.63 6.17 29.24
CA ALA A 120 -17.52 7.28 29.58
C ALA A 120 -18.57 6.93 30.63
N GLY A 121 -18.72 5.64 30.99
CA GLY A 121 -19.68 5.18 31.98
C GLY A 121 -21.14 5.27 31.52
N ALA A 122 -21.40 5.06 30.22
CA ALA A 122 -22.74 5.04 29.65
C ALA A 122 -23.64 4.00 30.35
N ARG A 123 -24.86 4.38 30.74
CA ARG A 123 -25.82 3.52 31.49
C ARG A 123 -27.18 3.39 30.81
N CYS A 124 -27.50 4.26 29.87
CA CYS A 124 -28.76 4.26 29.16
C CYS A 124 -28.80 3.17 28.07
N PRO A 125 -29.99 2.85 27.50
CA PRO A 125 -30.12 1.94 26.38
C PRO A 125 -29.29 2.39 25.19
N VAL A 126 -28.73 1.43 24.45
CA VAL A 126 -27.90 1.71 23.27
C VAL A 126 -28.48 0.99 22.06
N LYS A 127 -28.74 1.73 21.01
CA LYS A 127 -29.12 1.25 19.68
C LYS A 127 -27.93 1.31 18.72
N ARG A 128 -27.98 0.54 17.65
CA ARG A 128 -26.93 0.44 16.64
C ARG A 128 -27.45 0.85 15.27
N LEU A 129 -26.85 1.88 14.70
CA LEU A 129 -26.98 2.23 13.29
C LEU A 129 -26.02 1.34 12.50
N TRP A 130 -26.53 0.50 11.60
CA TRP A 130 -25.75 -0.40 10.77
C TRP A 130 -25.93 -0.06 9.30
N ILE A 131 -25.01 0.70 8.73
CA ILE A 131 -25.02 1.15 7.34
C ILE A 131 -23.62 1.04 6.74
N SER A 132 -23.53 0.71 5.45
CA SER A 132 -22.28 0.63 4.66
C SER A 132 -22.13 1.79 3.66
N SER A 133 -23.08 2.72 3.67
CA SER A 133 -23.08 3.92 2.84
C SER A 133 -23.50 5.13 3.66
N LEU A 134 -22.92 6.30 3.37
CA LEU A 134 -23.20 7.58 4.04
C LEU A 134 -24.06 8.51 3.18
N THR A 135 -24.83 7.95 2.25
CA THR A 135 -25.82 8.73 1.50
C THR A 135 -26.98 9.11 2.41
N GLU A 136 -27.65 10.22 2.12
CA GLU A 136 -28.79 10.68 2.91
C GLU A 136 -29.86 9.58 3.02
N GLU A 137 -30.16 8.90 1.92
CA GLU A 137 -31.13 7.81 1.86
C GLU A 137 -30.72 6.64 2.77
N ALA A 138 -29.43 6.21 2.71
CA ALA A 138 -28.93 5.13 3.53
C ALA A 138 -28.96 5.48 5.02
N ILE A 139 -28.61 6.71 5.39
CA ILE A 139 -28.69 7.18 6.78
C ILE A 139 -30.16 7.19 7.24
N ARG A 140 -31.10 7.75 6.47
CA ARG A 140 -32.54 7.78 6.82
C ARG A 140 -33.11 6.38 6.99
N GLU A 141 -32.82 5.49 6.05
CA GLU A 141 -33.23 4.09 6.11
C GLU A 141 -32.62 3.39 7.35
N GLY A 142 -31.33 3.59 7.62
CA GLY A 142 -30.66 3.02 8.78
C GLY A 142 -31.28 3.48 10.10
N PHE A 143 -31.61 4.77 10.25
CA PHE A 143 -32.30 5.29 11.44
C PHE A 143 -33.73 4.75 11.58
N SER A 144 -34.40 4.40 10.50
CA SER A 144 -35.72 3.72 10.54
C SER A 144 -35.63 2.25 10.99
N LYS A 145 -34.42 1.64 10.94
CA LYS A 145 -34.14 0.21 11.18
C LYS A 145 -33.06 0.01 12.25
N LEU A 146 -33.00 0.88 13.25
CA LEU A 146 -32.05 0.75 14.34
C LEU A 146 -32.16 -0.61 15.01
N LYS A 147 -31.01 -1.25 15.26
CA LYS A 147 -30.91 -2.54 15.89
C LYS A 147 -30.55 -2.41 17.38
N ASP A 148 -30.78 -3.48 18.12
CA ASP A 148 -30.29 -3.53 19.49
C ASP A 148 -28.77 -3.78 19.49
N GLN A 149 -28.04 -3.08 20.35
CA GLN A 149 -26.60 -3.25 20.45
C GLN A 149 -26.20 -4.68 20.87
N ALA A 150 -27.06 -5.38 21.60
CA ALA A 150 -26.83 -6.76 22.01
C ALA A 150 -26.68 -7.74 20.83
N GLU A 151 -27.30 -7.44 19.69
CA GLU A 151 -27.16 -8.26 18.47
C GLU A 151 -25.70 -8.31 17.98
N PHE A 152 -24.91 -7.29 18.29
CA PHE A 152 -23.51 -7.14 17.88
C PHE A 152 -22.50 -7.57 18.94
N GLN A 153 -22.94 -8.30 19.98
CA GLN A 153 -22.06 -8.73 21.07
C GLN A 153 -20.90 -9.62 20.56
N SER A 154 -21.19 -10.58 19.69
CA SER A 154 -20.17 -11.46 19.13
C SER A 154 -19.17 -10.73 18.21
N LEU A 155 -19.63 -9.70 17.50
CA LEU A 155 -18.77 -8.82 16.69
C LEU A 155 -17.78 -8.05 17.57
N TYR A 156 -18.27 -7.50 18.70
CA TYR A 156 -17.44 -6.85 19.71
C TYR A 156 -16.42 -7.81 20.32
N GLU A 157 -16.84 -9.02 20.71
CA GLU A 157 -15.98 -10.05 21.30
C GLU A 157 -14.88 -10.48 20.30
N ALA A 158 -15.19 -10.57 19.03
CA ALA A 158 -14.22 -10.86 17.97
C ALA A 158 -13.15 -9.75 17.87
N GLY A 159 -13.55 -8.48 17.83
CA GLY A 159 -12.65 -7.33 17.82
C GLY A 159 -11.80 -7.24 19.09
N LEU A 160 -12.40 -7.44 20.24
CA LEU A 160 -11.74 -7.45 21.55
C LEU A 160 -10.70 -8.57 21.66
N SER A 161 -11.07 -9.78 21.24
CA SER A 161 -10.19 -10.96 21.25
C SER A 161 -8.93 -10.72 20.42
N ARG A 162 -9.08 -10.12 19.24
CA ARG A 162 -7.95 -9.73 18.39
C ARG A 162 -7.05 -8.72 19.10
N ALA A 163 -7.62 -7.66 19.69
CA ALA A 163 -6.85 -6.63 20.38
C ALA A 163 -6.08 -7.18 21.58
N MET A 164 -6.71 -8.06 22.39
CA MET A 164 -6.06 -8.74 23.53
C MET A 164 -4.94 -9.68 23.08
N GLY A 165 -5.16 -10.42 21.99
CA GLY A 165 -4.14 -11.31 21.43
C GLY A 165 -2.92 -10.55 20.92
N ASP A 166 -3.12 -9.49 20.13
CA ASP A 166 -2.04 -8.65 19.62
C ASP A 166 -1.27 -7.97 20.79
N TRP A 167 -1.93 -7.59 21.87
CA TRP A 167 -1.29 -7.09 23.08
C TRP A 167 -0.45 -8.18 23.78
N LEU A 168 -1.04 -9.36 24.04
CA LEU A 168 -0.35 -10.48 24.71
C LEU A 168 0.91 -10.88 23.97
N LEU A 169 0.79 -11.14 22.67
CA LEU A 169 1.93 -11.53 21.85
C LEU A 169 2.95 -10.40 21.73
N GLY A 170 2.50 -9.20 21.36
CA GLY A 170 3.38 -8.07 21.09
C GLY A 170 4.17 -7.63 22.32
N MET A 171 3.54 -7.52 23.47
CA MET A 171 4.20 -7.08 24.71
C MET A 171 5.18 -8.12 25.24
N ASN A 172 4.77 -9.40 25.28
CA ASN A 172 5.60 -10.47 25.82
C ASN A 172 6.77 -10.81 24.88
N ALA A 173 6.50 -11.09 23.61
CA ALA A 173 7.55 -11.47 22.67
C ALA A 173 8.55 -10.32 22.43
N THR A 174 8.08 -9.07 22.31
CA THR A 174 8.99 -7.92 22.15
C THR A 174 9.94 -7.79 23.35
N ARG A 175 9.45 -7.86 24.57
CA ARG A 175 10.32 -7.77 25.76
C ARG A 175 11.26 -8.96 25.87
N LEU A 176 10.74 -10.16 25.64
CA LEU A 176 11.50 -11.42 25.70
C LEU A 176 12.71 -11.39 24.74
N TYR A 177 12.45 -11.18 23.46
CA TYR A 177 13.50 -11.13 22.44
C TYR A 177 14.47 -9.97 22.65
N THR A 178 13.96 -8.80 23.07
CA THR A 178 14.82 -7.65 23.39
C THR A 178 15.77 -7.94 24.55
N LEU A 179 15.29 -8.53 25.64
CA LEU A 179 16.10 -8.84 26.81
C LEU A 179 17.08 -9.98 26.57
N LYS A 180 16.64 -11.00 25.82
CA LYS A 180 17.45 -12.22 25.57
C LYS A 180 18.52 -11.96 24.53
N TYR A 181 18.21 -11.28 23.42
CA TYR A 181 19.06 -11.18 22.23
C TYR A 181 19.45 -9.74 21.85
N GLY A 182 18.80 -8.74 22.41
CA GLY A 182 19.05 -7.33 22.11
C GLY A 182 20.36 -6.80 22.70
N GLN A 183 20.93 -5.78 22.05
CA GLN A 183 22.08 -5.02 22.52
C GLN A 183 21.79 -3.51 22.49
N ASN A 184 22.58 -2.72 23.19
CA ASN A 184 22.58 -1.25 23.13
C ASN A 184 21.18 -0.59 23.24
N LYS A 185 20.28 -1.15 24.07
CA LYS A 185 18.90 -0.67 24.26
C LYS A 185 18.03 -0.68 23.01
N GLN A 186 18.43 -1.39 21.95
CA GLN A 186 17.58 -1.57 20.76
C GLN A 186 16.42 -2.51 21.08
N VAL A 187 15.19 -2.06 20.82
CA VAL A 187 14.00 -2.87 20.99
C VAL A 187 13.83 -3.80 19.77
N LEU A 188 13.78 -5.11 20.04
CA LEU A 188 13.47 -6.14 19.04
C LEU A 188 11.96 -6.37 19.02
N SER A 189 11.29 -5.63 18.19
CA SER A 189 9.83 -5.66 18.07
C SER A 189 9.36 -6.91 17.36
N ILE A 190 8.52 -7.70 18.01
CA ILE A 190 7.88 -8.92 17.49
C ILE A 190 6.37 -8.67 17.42
N GLY A 191 5.73 -9.14 16.37
CA GLY A 191 4.29 -9.02 16.22
C GLY A 191 3.74 -9.90 15.11
N ARG A 192 2.47 -10.31 15.28
CA ARG A 192 1.76 -11.26 14.41
C ARG A 192 1.78 -10.89 12.91
N VAL A 193 1.80 -9.61 12.58
CA VAL A 193 1.84 -9.13 11.18
C VAL A 193 3.22 -8.61 10.81
N GLN A 194 3.87 -7.88 11.71
CA GLN A 194 5.18 -7.28 11.46
C GLN A 194 6.27 -8.32 11.19
N THR A 195 6.32 -9.38 11.99
CA THR A 195 7.36 -10.41 11.87
C THR A 195 7.24 -11.23 10.58
N PRO A 196 6.07 -11.73 10.16
CA PRO A 196 5.93 -12.37 8.86
C PRO A 196 6.23 -11.43 7.69
N THR A 197 5.88 -10.14 7.80
CA THR A 197 6.21 -9.16 6.75
C THR A 197 7.72 -8.98 6.60
N LEU A 198 8.46 -8.94 7.72
CA LEU A 198 9.92 -8.92 7.69
C LEU A 198 10.48 -10.22 7.09
N ALA A 199 9.93 -11.38 7.51
CA ALA A 199 10.35 -12.68 7.02
C ALA A 199 10.19 -12.82 5.49
N LEU A 200 9.13 -12.27 4.88
CA LEU A 200 8.98 -12.23 3.43
C LEU A 200 10.20 -11.57 2.74
N ILE A 201 10.65 -10.43 3.27
CA ILE A 201 11.77 -9.68 2.69
C ILE A 201 13.08 -10.45 2.90
N VAL A 202 13.32 -10.97 4.12
CA VAL A 202 14.53 -11.73 4.46
C VAL A 202 14.62 -13.01 3.62
N ASN A 203 13.54 -13.78 3.55
CA ASN A 203 13.51 -15.04 2.78
C ASN A 203 13.77 -14.79 1.29
N ARG A 204 13.16 -13.73 0.72
CA ARG A 204 13.43 -13.32 -0.66
C ARG A 204 14.90 -12.95 -0.88
N GLN A 205 15.50 -12.24 0.06
CA GLN A 205 16.92 -11.87 -0.01
C GLN A 205 17.83 -13.09 0.05
N LEU A 206 17.52 -14.06 0.92
CA LEU A 206 18.26 -15.33 1.02
C LEU A 206 18.06 -16.19 -0.23
N GLU A 207 16.85 -16.25 -0.77
CA GLU A 207 16.53 -16.93 -2.04
C GLU A 207 17.38 -16.36 -3.19
N ILE A 208 17.50 -15.04 -3.29
CA ILE A 208 18.33 -14.37 -4.30
C ILE A 208 19.82 -14.66 -4.07
N ALA A 209 20.27 -14.61 -2.81
CA ALA A 209 21.69 -14.84 -2.47
C ALA A 209 22.13 -16.28 -2.73
N ASN A 210 21.23 -17.24 -2.54
CA ASN A 210 21.51 -18.68 -2.74
C ASN A 210 21.09 -19.18 -4.13
N PHE A 211 20.65 -18.26 -5.02
CA PHE A 211 20.21 -18.64 -6.35
C PHE A 211 21.37 -19.04 -7.23
N GLU A 212 21.31 -20.23 -7.79
CA GLU A 212 22.25 -20.75 -8.78
C GLU A 212 21.66 -20.62 -10.18
N PRO A 213 22.18 -19.72 -11.03
CA PRO A 213 21.71 -19.60 -12.40
C PRO A 213 21.96 -20.89 -13.19
N LYS A 214 20.92 -21.39 -13.85
CA LYS A 214 21.02 -22.56 -14.75
C LYS A 214 20.89 -22.07 -16.18
N GLN A 215 21.79 -22.58 -17.02
CA GLN A 215 21.76 -22.33 -18.46
C GLN A 215 20.70 -23.20 -19.12
N TYR A 216 20.01 -22.65 -20.09
CA TYR A 216 19.05 -23.35 -20.92
C TYR A 216 18.95 -22.68 -22.29
N TRP A 217 18.35 -23.39 -23.24
CA TRP A 217 18.20 -22.91 -24.62
C TRP A 217 16.73 -22.94 -25.04
N GLU A 218 16.37 -21.93 -25.86
CA GLU A 218 15.06 -21.83 -26.49
C GLU A 218 15.26 -21.96 -28.02
N LEU A 219 14.64 -22.94 -28.64
CA LEU A 219 14.60 -23.05 -30.10
C LEU A 219 13.52 -22.12 -30.64
N LYS A 220 13.91 -21.26 -31.54
CA LYS A 220 13.01 -20.36 -32.29
C LYS A 220 13.25 -20.51 -33.77
N THR A 221 12.32 -20.01 -34.57
CA THR A 221 12.54 -19.88 -36.02
C THR A 221 11.92 -18.61 -36.54
N ASN A 222 12.55 -18.00 -37.55
CA ASN A 222 12.00 -16.85 -38.25
C ASN A 222 11.41 -17.30 -39.59
N TYR A 223 10.11 -17.11 -39.76
CA TYR A 223 9.41 -17.37 -40.99
C TYR A 223 8.60 -16.13 -41.39
N ARG A 224 8.82 -15.62 -42.60
CA ARG A 224 8.15 -14.40 -43.10
C ARG A 224 8.30 -13.19 -42.14
N ASN A 225 9.52 -12.93 -41.65
CA ASN A 225 9.83 -11.88 -40.65
C ASN A 225 9.05 -12.01 -39.32
N THR A 226 8.54 -13.18 -39.02
CA THR A 226 7.84 -13.46 -37.77
C THR A 226 8.57 -14.56 -37.01
N THR A 227 8.87 -14.30 -35.74
CA THR A 227 9.57 -15.26 -34.87
C THR A 227 8.58 -16.19 -34.20
N PHE A 228 8.73 -17.48 -34.44
CA PHE A 228 7.97 -18.56 -33.80
C PHE A 228 8.82 -19.24 -32.74
N SER A 229 8.22 -19.60 -31.64
CA SER A 229 8.87 -20.37 -30.55
C SER A 229 8.48 -21.84 -30.65
N ALA A 230 9.46 -22.73 -30.52
CA ALA A 230 9.22 -24.17 -30.53
C ALA A 230 8.45 -24.60 -29.28
N LEU A 231 7.52 -25.54 -29.44
CA LEU A 231 6.79 -26.21 -28.37
C LEU A 231 7.45 -27.57 -28.12
N ILE A 232 8.50 -27.58 -27.33
CA ILE A 232 9.19 -28.83 -26.95
C ILE A 232 8.49 -29.35 -25.70
N ARG A 233 7.92 -30.56 -25.77
CA ARG A 233 7.26 -31.21 -24.66
C ARG A 233 8.15 -32.29 -24.08
N LYS A 234 8.22 -32.38 -22.76
CA LYS A 234 8.79 -33.54 -22.09
C LYS A 234 8.02 -34.80 -22.44
N SER A 235 8.70 -35.92 -22.49
CA SER A 235 8.04 -37.22 -22.62
C SER A 235 7.16 -37.48 -21.39
N ASP A 236 6.10 -38.30 -21.57
CA ASP A 236 5.23 -38.68 -20.45
C ASP A 236 6.00 -39.37 -19.31
N GLU A 237 7.14 -40.03 -19.61
CA GLU A 237 8.04 -40.64 -18.64
C GLU A 237 8.81 -39.61 -17.82
N GLU A 238 9.27 -38.51 -18.44
CA GLU A 238 9.95 -37.40 -17.75
C GLU A 238 8.99 -36.60 -16.89
N ILE A 239 7.74 -36.43 -17.34
CA ILE A 239 6.67 -35.78 -16.57
C ILE A 239 6.35 -36.63 -15.33
N ALA A 240 6.19 -37.94 -15.48
CA ALA A 240 5.94 -38.85 -14.37
C ALA A 240 7.06 -38.86 -13.34
N ALA A 241 8.33 -38.83 -13.79
CA ALA A 241 9.49 -38.78 -12.91
C ALA A 241 9.62 -37.44 -12.16
N GLU A 242 9.20 -36.32 -12.74
CA GLU A 242 9.14 -35.03 -12.06
C GLU A 242 7.96 -34.92 -11.08
N GLU A 243 6.80 -35.48 -11.43
CA GLU A 243 5.65 -35.55 -10.52
C GLU A 243 5.99 -36.40 -9.28
N GLU A 244 6.72 -37.48 -9.42
CA GLU A 244 7.18 -38.32 -8.32
C GLU A 244 8.18 -37.60 -7.42
N LYS A 245 9.14 -36.84 -7.98
CA LYS A 245 10.09 -36.02 -7.23
C LYS A 245 9.43 -34.84 -6.48
N ASN A 246 8.32 -34.34 -6.99
CA ASN A 246 7.61 -33.20 -6.43
C ASN A 246 6.43 -33.58 -5.52
N GLY A 247 6.35 -34.84 -5.06
CA GLY A 247 5.31 -35.30 -4.14
C GLY A 247 3.91 -35.28 -4.73
N GLY A 248 3.77 -35.54 -6.05
CA GLY A 248 2.47 -35.61 -6.73
C GLY A 248 1.77 -34.28 -7.02
N LYS A 249 2.41 -33.15 -6.73
CA LYS A 249 1.86 -31.83 -7.06
C LYS A 249 2.11 -31.49 -8.54
N LYS A 250 1.07 -31.48 -9.35
CA LYS A 250 1.13 -30.93 -10.72
C LYS A 250 1.56 -29.47 -10.67
N LYS A 251 2.73 -29.13 -11.19
CA LYS A 251 3.04 -27.73 -11.54
C LYS A 251 2.11 -27.34 -12.69
N ILE A 252 1.10 -26.52 -12.37
CA ILE A 252 0.30 -25.79 -13.37
C ILE A 252 1.09 -24.56 -13.79
N ASP A 253 2.24 -24.74 -14.39
CA ASP A 253 2.95 -23.69 -15.09
C ASP A 253 2.98 -24.06 -16.57
N ASN A 254 2.33 -23.20 -17.36
CA ASN A 254 2.30 -23.14 -18.82
C ASN A 254 2.57 -24.49 -19.55
N PRO A 255 1.53 -25.21 -19.97
CA PRO A 255 1.75 -26.46 -20.64
C PRO A 255 2.37 -26.20 -22.01
N GLY A 256 3.68 -26.42 -22.16
CA GLY A 256 4.16 -26.62 -23.50
C GLY A 256 5.45 -25.99 -23.97
N ILE A 257 6.29 -25.40 -23.16
CA ILE A 257 7.63 -25.02 -23.59
C ILE A 257 8.61 -25.45 -22.50
N ASP A 258 9.14 -26.65 -22.61
CA ASP A 258 10.28 -27.05 -21.77
C ASP A 258 11.57 -26.49 -22.37
N PRO A 259 12.41 -25.85 -21.58
CA PRO A 259 13.68 -25.34 -22.07
C PRO A 259 14.61 -26.54 -22.38
N ILE A 260 15.37 -26.43 -23.46
CA ILE A 260 16.39 -27.40 -23.81
C ILE A 260 17.54 -27.24 -22.79
N ALA A 261 17.84 -28.30 -22.05
CA ALA A 261 18.85 -28.28 -21.00
C ALA A 261 20.28 -28.41 -21.51
N ASN A 262 20.44 -28.97 -22.71
CA ASN A 262 21.73 -29.30 -23.31
C ASN A 262 21.90 -28.55 -24.64
N ARG A 263 23.03 -27.88 -24.83
CA ARG A 263 23.37 -27.16 -26.05
C ARG A 263 23.48 -28.08 -27.26
N GLU A 264 24.11 -29.23 -27.09
CA GLU A 264 24.31 -30.21 -28.17
C GLU A 264 22.98 -30.72 -28.72
N GLU A 265 22.01 -30.97 -27.84
CA GLU A 265 20.64 -31.33 -28.21
C GLU A 265 19.97 -30.24 -29.02
N GLY A 266 20.10 -28.98 -28.57
CA GLY A 266 19.56 -27.82 -29.27
C GLY A 266 20.18 -27.62 -30.66
N GLU A 267 21.49 -27.74 -30.77
CA GLU A 267 22.24 -27.67 -32.04
C GLU A 267 21.84 -28.79 -33.00
N ALA A 268 21.68 -30.02 -32.48
CA ALA A 268 21.19 -31.13 -33.28
C ALA A 268 19.77 -30.90 -33.82
N LEU A 269 18.90 -30.31 -33.04
CA LEU A 269 17.54 -29.92 -33.50
C LEU A 269 17.60 -28.85 -34.60
N VAL A 270 18.45 -27.83 -34.45
CA VAL A 270 18.64 -26.78 -35.46
C VAL A 270 19.18 -27.42 -36.77
N GLU A 271 20.19 -28.26 -36.68
CA GLU A 271 20.79 -28.92 -37.84
C GLU A 271 19.77 -29.80 -38.59
N ARG A 272 18.91 -30.47 -37.82
CA ARG A 272 17.84 -31.33 -38.37
C ARG A 272 16.80 -30.58 -39.18
N ILE A 273 16.46 -29.32 -38.77
CA ILE A 273 15.35 -28.57 -39.36
C ILE A 273 15.77 -27.48 -40.36
N LYS A 274 17.03 -27.04 -40.35
CA LYS A 274 17.49 -25.86 -41.10
C LYS A 274 17.20 -25.87 -42.60
N ASP A 275 17.28 -27.05 -43.21
CA ASP A 275 17.10 -27.22 -44.66
C ASP A 275 15.69 -27.73 -45.04
N LEU A 276 14.83 -27.92 -44.06
CA LEU A 276 13.45 -28.37 -44.27
C LEU A 276 12.49 -27.17 -44.35
N PRO A 277 11.37 -27.27 -45.06
CA PRO A 277 10.43 -26.14 -45.11
C PRO A 277 9.60 -26.05 -43.83
N PHE A 278 9.39 -24.81 -43.38
CA PHE A 278 8.38 -24.51 -42.37
C PHE A 278 6.98 -24.60 -42.97
N VAL A 279 6.05 -25.29 -42.33
CA VAL A 279 4.69 -25.47 -42.78
C VAL A 279 3.72 -24.91 -41.74
N VAL A 280 2.83 -23.99 -42.14
CA VAL A 280 1.75 -23.51 -41.28
C VAL A 280 0.69 -24.57 -41.12
N THR A 281 0.56 -25.13 -39.93
CA THR A 281 -0.38 -26.23 -39.65
C THR A 281 -1.77 -25.75 -39.26
N ASN A 282 -1.84 -24.61 -38.53
CA ASN A 282 -3.10 -24.02 -38.10
C ASN A 282 -3.02 -22.52 -37.92
N VAL A 283 -4.11 -21.82 -38.22
CA VAL A 283 -4.30 -20.40 -37.94
C VAL A 283 -5.63 -20.26 -37.21
N GLY A 284 -5.55 -19.92 -35.91
CA GLY A 284 -6.70 -19.68 -35.06
C GLY A 284 -6.87 -18.20 -34.76
N LYS A 285 -8.06 -17.66 -34.97
CA LYS A 285 -8.43 -16.30 -34.58
C LYS A 285 -9.51 -16.36 -33.51
N LYS A 286 -9.29 -15.67 -32.39
CA LYS A 286 -10.24 -15.63 -31.27
C LYS A 286 -10.48 -14.18 -30.85
N ASP A 287 -11.70 -13.73 -31.00
CA ASP A 287 -12.11 -12.43 -30.48
C ASP A 287 -12.39 -12.52 -28.99
N GLY A 288 -11.98 -11.49 -28.28
CA GLY A 288 -12.08 -11.37 -26.83
C GLY A 288 -12.40 -9.96 -26.37
N LYS A 289 -12.59 -9.81 -25.08
CA LYS A 289 -12.85 -8.53 -24.44
C LYS A 289 -11.89 -8.34 -23.28
N GLU A 290 -11.32 -7.15 -23.17
CA GLU A 290 -10.62 -6.70 -21.99
C GLU A 290 -11.50 -5.73 -21.21
N TYR A 291 -11.71 -6.05 -19.96
CA TYR A 291 -12.51 -5.21 -19.07
C TYR A 291 -11.71 -4.06 -18.52
N ALA A 292 -12.39 -2.95 -18.23
CA ALA A 292 -11.78 -1.84 -17.52
C ALA A 292 -11.15 -2.32 -16.19
N PRO A 293 -10.00 -1.75 -15.81
CA PRO A 293 -9.41 -2.07 -14.52
C PRO A 293 -10.37 -1.69 -13.40
N ARG A 294 -10.40 -2.50 -12.32
CA ARG A 294 -11.30 -2.28 -11.17
C ARG A 294 -11.01 -0.93 -10.52
N LEU A 295 -11.99 -0.39 -9.83
CA LEU A 295 -11.81 0.78 -8.97
C LEU A 295 -10.75 0.50 -7.90
N PHE A 296 -10.30 1.54 -7.21
CA PHE A 296 -9.28 1.41 -6.20
C PHE A 296 -9.86 1.08 -4.82
N ASP A 297 -9.28 0.09 -4.16
CA ASP A 297 -9.12 0.05 -2.71
C ASP A 297 -7.81 0.73 -2.31
N LEU A 298 -7.55 0.84 -1.00
CA LEU A 298 -6.32 1.49 -0.53
C LEU A 298 -5.05 0.78 -1.03
N THR A 299 -5.02 -0.55 -0.96
CA THR A 299 -3.83 -1.33 -1.34
C THR A 299 -3.51 -1.18 -2.82
N SER A 300 -4.48 -1.31 -3.69
CA SER A 300 -4.29 -1.16 -5.14
C SER A 300 -3.88 0.26 -5.53
N LEU A 301 -4.40 1.29 -4.83
CA LEU A 301 -3.98 2.67 -5.03
C LEU A 301 -2.51 2.87 -4.61
N GLN A 302 -2.12 2.35 -3.44
CA GLN A 302 -0.73 2.40 -2.97
C GLN A 302 0.23 1.69 -3.93
N VAL A 303 -0.16 0.53 -4.44
CA VAL A 303 0.61 -0.24 -5.44
C VAL A 303 0.80 0.58 -6.73
N GLU A 304 -0.25 1.18 -7.24
CA GLU A 304 -0.21 1.97 -8.47
C GLU A 304 0.63 3.24 -8.30
N CYS A 305 0.47 3.96 -7.19
CA CYS A 305 1.28 5.14 -6.87
C CYS A 305 2.77 4.79 -6.68
N ASN A 306 3.08 3.66 -6.07
CA ASN A 306 4.47 3.21 -5.92
C ASN A 306 5.10 2.84 -7.28
N LYS A 307 4.36 2.15 -8.15
CA LYS A 307 4.82 1.79 -9.49
C LYS A 307 5.08 3.02 -10.35
N LYS A 308 4.10 3.95 -10.44
CA LYS A 308 4.15 5.10 -11.34
C LYS A 308 4.99 6.27 -10.81
N PHE A 309 4.93 6.53 -9.51
CA PHE A 309 5.49 7.74 -8.92
C PHE A 309 6.56 7.47 -7.86
N ALA A 310 6.83 6.19 -7.54
CA ALA A 310 7.72 5.76 -6.47
C ALA A 310 7.29 6.28 -5.07
N TYR A 311 6.02 6.67 -4.89
CA TYR A 311 5.49 7.05 -3.58
C TYR A 311 5.47 5.85 -2.64
N SER A 312 5.79 6.07 -1.36
CA SER A 312 5.62 5.03 -0.35
C SER A 312 4.15 4.77 -0.04
N ALA A 313 3.88 3.65 0.61
CA ALA A 313 2.53 3.34 1.07
C ALA A 313 1.98 4.39 2.05
N ASP A 314 2.84 4.91 2.93
CA ASP A 314 2.50 5.96 3.91
C ASP A 314 2.27 7.32 3.23
N GLU A 315 3.14 7.71 2.28
CA GLU A 315 2.94 8.93 1.48
C GLU A 315 1.61 8.88 0.71
N THR A 316 1.32 7.76 0.05
CA THR A 316 0.05 7.59 -0.67
C THR A 316 -1.14 7.68 0.28
N LEU A 317 -1.07 7.07 1.47
CA LEU A 317 -2.14 7.15 2.47
C LEU A 317 -2.36 8.60 2.93
N LYS A 318 -1.31 9.36 3.16
CA LYS A 318 -1.40 10.78 3.54
C LYS A 318 -2.02 11.63 2.44
N LEU A 319 -1.63 11.39 1.18
CA LEU A 319 -2.18 12.11 0.03
C LEU A 319 -3.66 11.84 -0.17
N ILE A 320 -4.09 10.58 -0.15
CA ILE A 320 -5.51 10.26 -0.30
C ILE A 320 -6.34 10.70 0.91
N GLN A 321 -5.78 10.69 2.12
CA GLN A 321 -6.41 11.25 3.30
C GLN A 321 -6.65 12.75 3.13
N SER A 322 -5.68 13.50 2.61
CA SER A 322 -5.82 14.92 2.30
C SER A 322 -6.89 15.17 1.23
N LEU A 323 -6.96 14.35 0.18
CA LEU A 323 -8.02 14.45 -0.85
C LEU A 323 -9.42 14.19 -0.27
N TYR A 324 -9.53 13.24 0.66
CA TYR A 324 -10.77 13.00 1.40
C TYR A 324 -11.17 14.19 2.28
N GLU A 325 -10.22 14.77 3.02
CA GLU A 325 -10.46 15.96 3.88
C GLU A 325 -10.86 17.20 3.06
N LYS A 326 -10.32 17.32 1.85
CA LYS A 326 -10.73 18.32 0.84
C LYS A 326 -12.09 17.99 0.19
N LYS A 327 -12.71 16.86 0.55
CA LYS A 327 -13.99 16.37 0.02
C LYS A 327 -14.02 16.10 -1.49
N VAL A 328 -12.85 15.89 -2.11
CA VAL A 328 -12.75 15.58 -3.56
C VAL A 328 -12.68 14.09 -3.86
N ALA A 329 -12.35 13.27 -2.87
CA ALA A 329 -12.36 11.80 -2.95
C ALA A 329 -13.14 11.21 -1.77
N THR A 330 -13.63 9.97 -1.92
CA THR A 330 -14.31 9.22 -0.87
C THR A 330 -13.33 8.68 0.18
N TYR A 331 -13.84 8.03 1.22
CA TYR A 331 -13.04 7.54 2.33
C TYR A 331 -11.92 6.59 1.88
N PRO A 332 -10.66 6.81 2.33
CA PRO A 332 -9.52 6.14 1.72
C PRO A 332 -9.20 4.74 2.28
N ARG A 333 -9.61 4.41 3.51
CA ARG A 333 -9.19 3.17 4.17
C ARG A 333 -10.17 2.04 3.91
N VAL A 334 -10.33 1.71 2.64
CA VAL A 334 -11.27 0.70 2.15
C VAL A 334 -10.55 -0.52 1.62
N ASP A 335 -11.17 -1.67 1.70
CA ASP A 335 -10.68 -2.98 1.30
C ASP A 335 -11.41 -3.56 0.08
N THR A 336 -12.38 -2.83 -0.46
CA THR A 336 -13.16 -3.24 -1.62
C THR A 336 -12.92 -2.37 -2.84
N THR A 337 -13.02 -2.97 -4.01
CA THR A 337 -12.98 -2.31 -5.33
C THR A 337 -14.37 -2.14 -5.94
N PHE A 338 -15.43 -2.36 -5.16
CA PHE A 338 -16.82 -2.34 -5.62
C PHE A 338 -17.57 -1.12 -5.06
N LEU A 339 -18.63 -0.74 -5.76
CA LEU A 339 -19.61 0.25 -5.33
C LEU A 339 -20.92 -0.43 -4.91
N SER A 340 -21.61 0.16 -3.97
CA SER A 340 -22.98 -0.19 -3.63
C SER A 340 -23.97 0.36 -4.66
N ASP A 341 -25.13 -0.26 -4.80
CA ASP A 341 -26.14 0.11 -5.80
C ASP A 341 -26.71 1.53 -5.63
N ASP A 342 -26.72 2.06 -4.41
CA ASP A 342 -27.18 3.42 -4.07
C ASP A 342 -26.24 4.52 -4.60
N ILE A 343 -25.00 4.17 -4.96
CA ILE A 343 -24.06 5.10 -5.59
C ILE A 343 -24.36 5.28 -7.09
N TYR A 344 -24.96 4.26 -7.75
CA TYR A 344 -25.19 4.31 -9.19
C TYR A 344 -25.98 5.55 -9.66
N PRO A 345 -27.09 5.94 -9.01
CA PRO A 345 -27.84 7.15 -9.40
C PRO A 345 -27.03 8.46 -9.28
N LYS A 346 -25.99 8.46 -8.46
CA LYS A 346 -25.11 9.63 -8.23
C LYS A 346 -23.98 9.74 -9.25
N CYS A 347 -23.64 8.65 -9.94
CA CYS A 347 -22.54 8.62 -10.90
C CYS A 347 -22.62 9.68 -12.01
N PRO A 348 -23.79 9.99 -12.63
CA PRO A 348 -23.86 11.05 -13.64
C PRO A 348 -23.48 12.43 -13.08
N ALA A 349 -23.90 12.74 -11.85
CA ALA A 349 -23.56 14.01 -11.20
C ALA A 349 -22.07 14.08 -10.84
N ILE A 350 -21.48 12.95 -10.38
CA ILE A 350 -20.05 12.85 -10.10
C ILE A 350 -19.23 13.08 -11.38
N LEU A 351 -19.58 12.40 -12.49
CA LEU A 351 -18.91 12.58 -13.78
C LEU A 351 -18.98 14.03 -14.29
N LYS A 352 -20.13 14.69 -14.14
CA LYS A 352 -20.32 16.11 -14.50
C LYS A 352 -19.43 17.04 -13.67
N GLY A 353 -19.14 16.67 -12.42
CA GLY A 353 -18.25 17.44 -11.52
C GLY A 353 -16.77 17.34 -11.88
N LEU A 354 -16.35 16.37 -12.69
CA LEU A 354 -14.96 16.17 -13.12
C LEU A 354 -14.60 17.12 -14.28
N ARG A 355 -14.57 18.42 -14.03
CA ARG A 355 -14.40 19.45 -15.08
C ARG A 355 -13.09 19.33 -15.85
N ASP A 356 -12.00 18.97 -15.20
CA ASP A 356 -10.69 18.81 -15.85
C ASP A 356 -10.64 17.58 -16.78
N TYR A 357 -11.66 16.73 -16.73
CA TYR A 357 -11.80 15.51 -17.54
C TYR A 357 -12.98 15.59 -18.53
N GLU A 358 -13.45 16.80 -18.86
CA GLU A 358 -14.63 17.01 -19.72
C GLU A 358 -14.54 16.25 -21.04
N VAL A 359 -13.36 16.25 -21.68
CA VAL A 359 -13.12 15.51 -22.94
C VAL A 359 -13.40 14.00 -22.78
N LEU A 360 -13.14 13.43 -21.58
CA LEU A 360 -13.35 12.01 -21.29
C LEU A 360 -14.76 11.74 -20.79
N THR A 361 -15.42 12.70 -20.16
CA THR A 361 -16.78 12.52 -19.63
C THR A 361 -17.88 12.90 -20.62
N ALA A 362 -17.57 13.77 -21.62
CA ALA A 362 -18.53 14.19 -22.63
C ALA A 362 -19.21 13.03 -23.41
N PRO A 363 -18.49 11.95 -23.80
CA PRO A 363 -19.14 10.80 -24.47
C PRO A 363 -20.14 10.03 -23.58
N LEU A 364 -20.04 10.19 -22.26
CA LEU A 364 -20.92 9.55 -21.27
C LEU A 364 -22.11 10.44 -20.89
N ALA A 365 -22.04 11.75 -21.21
CA ALA A 365 -23.06 12.70 -20.83
C ALA A 365 -24.40 12.42 -21.57
N GLY A 366 -25.49 12.39 -20.82
CA GLY A 366 -26.84 12.12 -21.35
C GLY A 366 -27.11 10.68 -21.78
N THR A 367 -26.14 9.77 -21.62
CA THR A 367 -26.32 8.34 -21.87
C THR A 367 -26.69 7.58 -20.61
N THR A 368 -27.33 6.41 -20.77
CA THR A 368 -27.49 5.48 -19.66
C THR A 368 -26.13 4.84 -19.36
N LEU A 369 -25.57 5.14 -18.18
CA LEU A 369 -24.27 4.59 -17.78
C LEU A 369 -24.30 3.06 -17.67
N LEU A 370 -23.18 2.42 -18.02
CA LEU A 370 -23.02 0.98 -17.87
C LEU A 370 -23.07 0.56 -16.40
N LYS A 371 -24.10 -0.21 -16.00
CA LYS A 371 -24.16 -0.80 -14.65
C LYS A 371 -23.66 -2.25 -14.69
N SER A 372 -22.37 -2.44 -14.45
CA SER A 372 -21.74 -3.75 -14.45
C SER A 372 -21.69 -4.34 -13.04
N LYS A 373 -22.03 -5.63 -12.89
CA LYS A 373 -21.81 -6.39 -11.64
C LYS A 373 -20.34 -6.50 -11.23
N LYS A 374 -19.40 -6.17 -12.12
CA LYS A 374 -17.97 -6.08 -11.80
C LYS A 374 -17.59 -4.78 -11.08
N VAL A 375 -18.51 -3.81 -11.05
CA VAL A 375 -18.35 -2.51 -10.41
C VAL A 375 -19.36 -2.34 -9.27
N PHE A 376 -20.63 -2.72 -9.47
CA PHE A 376 -21.74 -2.57 -8.51
C PHE A 376 -22.12 -3.94 -7.97
N ASP A 377 -21.80 -4.20 -6.71
CA ASP A 377 -22.13 -5.45 -6.01
C ASP A 377 -22.17 -5.21 -4.50
N ASN A 378 -23.39 -5.10 -3.95
CA ASN A 378 -23.61 -4.86 -2.52
C ASN A 378 -22.99 -5.96 -1.63
N SER A 379 -22.90 -7.21 -2.13
CA SER A 379 -22.33 -8.31 -1.35
C SER A 379 -20.81 -8.21 -1.17
N LYS A 380 -20.15 -7.32 -1.93
CA LYS A 380 -18.72 -7.07 -1.89
C LYS A 380 -18.35 -5.74 -1.23
N VAL A 381 -19.34 -5.02 -0.73
CA VAL A 381 -19.15 -3.79 0.04
C VAL A 381 -19.45 -4.10 1.50
N THR A 382 -18.46 -3.93 2.37
CA THR A 382 -18.58 -4.14 3.82
C THR A 382 -18.88 -2.81 4.53
N ASP A 383 -17.85 -2.13 4.97
CA ASP A 383 -17.95 -0.89 5.75
C ASP A 383 -18.07 0.35 4.84
N HIS A 384 -17.32 0.35 3.74
CA HIS A 384 -17.25 1.45 2.77
C HIS A 384 -17.08 0.89 1.36
N HIS A 385 -17.55 1.64 0.35
CA HIS A 385 -17.33 1.33 -1.06
C HIS A 385 -15.93 1.76 -1.54
N ALA A 386 -15.56 1.38 -2.75
CA ALA A 386 -14.29 1.74 -3.40
C ALA A 386 -14.00 3.25 -3.40
N ILE A 387 -12.73 3.60 -3.52
CA ILE A 387 -12.27 5.00 -3.61
C ILE A 387 -12.68 5.57 -4.97
N ILE A 388 -13.50 6.62 -4.96
CA ILE A 388 -13.96 7.33 -6.15
C ILE A 388 -13.92 8.85 -5.93
N PRO A 389 -13.97 9.68 -7.00
CA PRO A 389 -14.22 11.10 -6.87
C PRO A 389 -15.61 11.35 -6.29
N THR A 390 -15.80 12.50 -5.63
CA THR A 390 -17.10 12.92 -5.09
C THR A 390 -17.92 13.77 -6.05
N GLY A 391 -17.31 14.25 -7.14
CA GLY A 391 -17.92 15.25 -8.03
C GLY A 391 -17.68 16.69 -7.61
N VAL A 392 -17.09 16.92 -6.44
CA VAL A 392 -16.60 18.25 -6.06
C VAL A 392 -15.39 18.61 -6.91
N TYR A 393 -15.38 19.82 -7.47
CA TYR A 393 -14.26 20.26 -8.32
C TYR A 393 -12.95 20.32 -7.51
N ALA A 394 -11.94 19.62 -7.99
CA ALA A 394 -10.66 19.41 -7.31
C ALA A 394 -9.74 20.63 -7.48
N GLN A 395 -9.96 21.68 -6.69
CA GLN A 395 -9.14 22.89 -6.66
C GLN A 395 -8.03 22.79 -5.60
N ASN A 396 -6.98 23.59 -5.78
CA ASN A 396 -5.89 23.75 -4.80
C ASN A 396 -5.23 22.45 -4.37
N LEU A 397 -5.02 21.54 -5.33
CA LEU A 397 -4.25 20.32 -5.15
C LEU A 397 -2.77 20.59 -5.38
N THR A 398 -1.93 20.03 -4.52
CA THR A 398 -0.49 19.91 -4.80
C THR A 398 -0.26 18.99 -5.99
N ASP A 399 0.93 19.04 -6.61
CA ASP A 399 1.26 18.16 -7.75
C ASP A 399 1.17 16.68 -7.38
N MET A 400 1.56 16.31 -6.15
CA MET A 400 1.45 14.94 -5.68
C MET A 400 -0.01 14.52 -5.50
N GLU A 401 -0.84 15.34 -4.89
CA GLU A 401 -2.27 15.10 -4.75
C GLU A 401 -2.96 15.01 -6.11
N ARG A 402 -2.60 15.88 -7.05
CA ARG A 402 -3.14 15.88 -8.43
C ARG A 402 -2.86 14.56 -9.14
N ARG A 403 -1.66 14.03 -9.01
CA ARG A 403 -1.28 12.73 -9.59
C ARG A 403 -2.11 11.58 -9.00
N VAL A 404 -2.32 11.56 -7.69
CA VAL A 404 -3.15 10.55 -7.04
C VAL A 404 -4.62 10.71 -7.44
N TYR A 405 -5.12 11.94 -7.49
CA TYR A 405 -6.48 12.23 -7.91
C TYR A 405 -6.73 11.83 -9.38
N ASP A 406 -5.78 12.08 -10.27
CA ASP A 406 -5.85 11.68 -11.69
C ASP A 406 -6.03 10.16 -11.85
N LEU A 407 -5.29 9.36 -11.08
CA LEU A 407 -5.46 7.90 -11.08
C LEU A 407 -6.90 7.51 -10.70
N ILE A 408 -7.43 8.13 -9.65
CA ILE A 408 -8.78 7.82 -9.13
C ILE A 408 -9.84 8.25 -10.14
N ALA A 409 -9.74 9.47 -10.68
CA ALA A 409 -10.69 10.03 -11.62
C ALA A 409 -10.75 9.21 -12.92
N ARG A 410 -9.59 8.91 -13.53
CA ARG A 410 -9.52 8.10 -14.75
C ARG A 410 -10.04 6.68 -14.52
N ARG A 411 -9.74 6.07 -13.37
CA ARG A 411 -10.24 4.73 -13.03
C ARG A 411 -11.76 4.73 -12.91
N PHE A 412 -12.35 5.78 -12.31
CA PHE A 412 -13.79 5.95 -12.20
C PHE A 412 -14.47 6.20 -13.55
N ILE A 413 -13.86 7.01 -14.41
CA ILE A 413 -14.41 7.27 -15.76
C ILE A 413 -14.37 5.98 -16.60
N ALA A 414 -13.26 5.24 -16.56
CA ALA A 414 -13.02 4.05 -17.38
C ALA A 414 -14.04 2.94 -17.19
N VAL A 415 -14.61 2.77 -16.00
CA VAL A 415 -15.58 1.69 -15.72
C VAL A 415 -16.94 1.90 -16.40
N PHE A 416 -17.21 3.09 -16.90
CA PHE A 416 -18.44 3.42 -17.66
C PHE A 416 -18.26 3.37 -19.18
N TYR A 417 -17.01 3.21 -19.64
CA TYR A 417 -16.72 3.00 -21.06
C TYR A 417 -16.99 1.54 -21.47
N PRO A 418 -17.22 1.28 -22.76
CA PRO A 418 -17.31 -0.07 -23.30
C PRO A 418 -16.02 -0.87 -23.04
N ASP A 419 -16.17 -2.19 -22.99
CA ASP A 419 -15.00 -3.09 -22.97
C ASP A 419 -14.12 -2.88 -24.21
N CYS A 420 -12.80 -3.01 -24.01
CA CYS A 420 -11.86 -3.04 -25.13
C CYS A 420 -12.04 -4.38 -25.90
N LYS A 421 -12.34 -4.31 -27.19
CA LYS A 421 -12.43 -5.50 -28.03
C LYS A 421 -11.08 -5.82 -28.65
N ILE A 422 -10.64 -7.02 -28.47
CA ILE A 422 -9.36 -7.53 -28.97
C ILE A 422 -9.57 -8.74 -29.85
N SER A 423 -8.66 -8.96 -30.78
CA SER A 423 -8.55 -10.19 -31.52
C SER A 423 -7.17 -10.80 -31.30
N THR A 424 -7.15 -12.06 -30.88
CA THR A 424 -5.91 -12.81 -30.68
C THR A 424 -5.78 -13.82 -31.81
N THR A 425 -4.70 -13.70 -32.59
CA THR A 425 -4.37 -14.63 -33.67
C THR A 425 -3.26 -15.54 -33.16
N THR A 426 -3.50 -16.85 -33.17
CA THR A 426 -2.48 -17.87 -32.87
C THR A 426 -2.18 -18.63 -34.13
N VAL A 427 -0.91 -18.64 -34.52
CA VAL A 427 -0.42 -19.38 -35.68
C VAL A 427 0.46 -20.51 -35.19
N MET A 428 0.12 -21.72 -35.63
CA MET A 428 0.91 -22.93 -35.40
C MET A 428 1.62 -23.30 -36.70
N GLY A 429 2.86 -23.68 -36.57
CA GLY A 429 3.65 -24.22 -37.67
C GLY A 429 4.40 -25.45 -37.22
N GLU A 430 4.97 -26.16 -38.17
CA GLU A 430 5.72 -27.40 -37.94
C GLU A 430 6.89 -27.53 -38.90
N VAL A 431 8.01 -28.05 -38.39
CA VAL A 431 9.14 -28.49 -39.17
C VAL A 431 9.58 -29.84 -38.59
N ASP A 432 9.56 -30.89 -39.39
CA ASP A 432 9.93 -32.25 -38.98
C ASP A 432 9.37 -32.66 -37.61
N LYS A 433 8.04 -32.55 -37.46
CA LYS A 433 7.29 -32.86 -36.23
C LYS A 433 7.59 -31.98 -35.03
N ILE A 434 8.41 -30.97 -35.16
CA ILE A 434 8.59 -29.95 -34.11
C ILE A 434 7.56 -28.87 -34.34
N GLU A 435 6.66 -28.70 -33.37
CA GLU A 435 5.63 -27.68 -33.42
C GLU A 435 6.21 -26.32 -33.01
N PHE A 436 5.78 -25.25 -33.68
CA PHE A 436 6.12 -23.88 -33.41
C PHE A 436 4.86 -23.04 -33.26
N ARG A 437 4.92 -22.05 -32.37
CA ARG A 437 3.79 -21.16 -32.11
C ARG A 437 4.21 -19.71 -32.10
N VAL A 438 3.35 -18.85 -32.63
CA VAL A 438 3.37 -17.40 -32.40
C VAL A 438 1.96 -16.93 -32.10
N THR A 439 1.84 -15.94 -31.23
CA THR A 439 0.57 -15.30 -30.90
C THR A 439 0.68 -13.80 -31.09
N GLY A 440 -0.28 -13.26 -31.84
CA GLY A 440 -0.43 -11.83 -32.04
C GLY A 440 -1.73 -11.33 -31.40
N LYS A 441 -1.74 -10.06 -31.05
CA LYS A 441 -2.89 -9.37 -30.47
C LYS A 441 -3.15 -8.08 -31.21
N GLN A 442 -4.39 -7.88 -31.59
CA GLN A 442 -4.87 -6.67 -32.26
C GLN A 442 -6.02 -6.05 -31.47
N ILE A 443 -5.97 -4.74 -31.25
CA ILE A 443 -7.08 -4.01 -30.65
C ILE A 443 -8.05 -3.63 -31.78
N LEU A 444 -9.28 -4.14 -31.69
CA LEU A 444 -10.34 -3.84 -32.68
C LEU A 444 -11.06 -2.54 -32.31
N GLU A 445 -11.42 -2.41 -31.04
CA GLU A 445 -12.07 -1.23 -30.48
C GLU A 445 -11.40 -0.92 -29.12
N PRO A 446 -10.82 0.27 -28.94
CA PRO A 446 -10.04 0.58 -27.74
C PRO A 446 -10.91 0.66 -26.46
N GLY A 447 -12.22 0.97 -26.57
CA GLY A 447 -13.11 1.06 -25.42
C GLY A 447 -12.55 1.93 -24.30
N TRP A 448 -12.53 1.42 -23.06
CA TRP A 448 -12.01 2.13 -21.89
C TRP A 448 -10.54 2.56 -21.97
N ARG A 449 -9.74 1.95 -22.85
CA ARG A 449 -8.32 2.28 -23.01
C ARG A 449 -8.09 3.74 -23.44
N VAL A 450 -9.07 4.36 -24.10
CA VAL A 450 -8.98 5.78 -24.52
C VAL A 450 -8.83 6.73 -23.32
N VAL A 451 -9.31 6.32 -22.13
CA VAL A 451 -9.21 7.13 -20.91
C VAL A 451 -7.74 7.30 -20.47
N PHE A 452 -6.88 6.35 -20.83
CA PHE A 452 -5.45 6.32 -20.47
C PHE A 452 -4.52 6.69 -21.66
N ALA A 453 -5.06 6.94 -22.84
CA ALA A 453 -4.28 7.11 -24.09
C ALA A 453 -3.32 8.32 -24.12
N LYS A 454 -3.46 9.28 -23.17
CA LYS A 454 -2.62 10.49 -23.08
C LYS A 454 -1.53 10.43 -22.02
N GLU A 455 -1.36 9.32 -21.33
CA GLU A 455 -0.19 9.16 -20.47
C GLU A 455 1.04 9.06 -21.34
N VAL A 456 1.89 10.12 -21.33
CA VAL A 456 3.18 10.11 -21.99
C VAL A 456 3.99 8.98 -21.36
N LYS A 457 4.33 7.97 -22.16
CA LYS A 457 5.17 6.86 -21.70
C LYS A 457 6.52 7.44 -21.27
N ASP A 458 6.89 7.22 -20.01
CA ASP A 458 8.24 7.51 -19.56
C ASP A 458 9.19 6.58 -20.34
N PRO A 459 10.19 7.11 -21.09
CA PRO A 459 11.11 6.28 -21.86
C PRO A 459 11.92 5.29 -21.03
N THR A 460 11.88 5.43 -19.70
CA THR A 460 12.59 4.58 -18.74
C THR A 460 11.73 3.46 -18.13
N GLU A 461 10.42 3.43 -18.40
CA GLU A 461 9.59 2.30 -17.99
C GLU A 461 9.85 1.11 -18.92
N GLU A 462 10.38 0.05 -18.33
CA GLU A 462 10.50 -1.25 -19.01
C GLU A 462 9.12 -1.66 -19.52
N LYS A 463 9.07 -2.03 -20.79
CA LYS A 463 7.88 -2.45 -21.52
C LYS A 463 7.16 -3.62 -20.79
N GLU A 464 6.23 -3.33 -19.90
CA GLU A 464 5.22 -4.29 -19.43
C GLU A 464 3.87 -4.09 -20.19
N GLU A 465 3.82 -3.19 -21.15
CA GLU A 465 2.65 -3.09 -22.02
C GLU A 465 2.82 -4.00 -23.22
N GLU A 466 1.90 -4.94 -23.34
CA GLU A 466 1.68 -5.70 -24.55
C GLU A 466 1.38 -4.71 -25.70
N ASP A 467 2.42 -4.29 -26.39
CA ASP A 467 2.27 -3.59 -27.66
C ASP A 467 1.43 -4.48 -28.58
N GLU A 468 0.55 -3.87 -29.35
CA GLU A 468 -0.15 -4.61 -30.41
C GLU A 468 0.91 -5.32 -31.26
N ASN A 469 0.88 -6.62 -31.23
CA ASN A 469 1.66 -7.47 -32.11
C ASN A 469 0.75 -8.02 -33.20
N VAL A 470 0.57 -7.22 -34.26
CA VAL A 470 -0.25 -7.64 -35.40
C VAL A 470 0.58 -8.55 -36.26
N LEU A 471 0.19 -9.82 -36.35
CA LEU A 471 0.86 -10.80 -37.20
C LEU A 471 0.48 -10.56 -38.68
N PRO A 472 1.42 -10.85 -39.62
CA PRO A 472 1.08 -10.97 -41.04
C PRO A 472 -0.03 -12.00 -41.28
N ALA A 473 -0.74 -11.86 -42.35
CA ALA A 473 -1.73 -12.86 -42.76
C ALA A 473 -1.01 -14.16 -43.13
N PHE A 474 -1.28 -15.22 -42.35
CA PHE A 474 -0.83 -16.57 -42.60
C PHE A 474 -2.01 -17.44 -43.11
N VAL A 475 -1.70 -18.42 -43.97
CA VAL A 475 -2.66 -19.32 -44.52
C VAL A 475 -2.30 -20.76 -44.13
N LYS A 476 -3.26 -21.53 -43.65
CA LYS A 476 -3.05 -22.96 -43.35
C LYS A 476 -2.54 -23.71 -44.57
N GLY A 477 -1.47 -24.47 -44.43
CA GLY A 477 -0.84 -25.24 -45.51
C GLY A 477 0.23 -24.43 -46.28
N GLU A 478 0.40 -23.12 -46.03
CA GLU A 478 1.52 -22.41 -46.63
C GLU A 478 2.86 -22.91 -46.11
N SER A 479 3.85 -22.96 -46.97
CA SER A 479 5.17 -23.48 -46.66
C SER A 479 6.27 -22.66 -47.31
N GLY A 480 7.42 -22.65 -46.68
CA GLY A 480 8.55 -21.92 -47.23
C GLY A 480 9.81 -22.01 -46.36
N PRO A 481 10.92 -21.38 -46.83
CA PRO A 481 12.17 -21.36 -46.12
C PRO A 481 12.04 -20.59 -44.79
N HIS A 482 12.73 -21.03 -43.79
CA HIS A 482 12.81 -20.40 -42.48
C HIS A 482 14.26 -20.38 -41.97
N ILE A 483 14.49 -19.63 -40.91
CA ILE A 483 15.81 -19.52 -40.27
C ILE A 483 15.65 -19.93 -38.81
N PRO A 484 16.05 -21.15 -38.43
CA PRO A 484 16.06 -21.58 -37.04
C PRO A 484 17.20 -20.90 -36.28
N ASP A 485 16.95 -20.61 -35.01
CA ASP A 485 17.86 -19.94 -34.11
C ASP A 485 17.77 -20.57 -32.71
N LEU A 486 18.91 -20.82 -32.10
CA LEU A 486 19.02 -21.39 -30.76
C LEU A 486 19.48 -20.30 -29.78
N ASN A 487 18.55 -19.81 -28.99
CA ASN A 487 18.81 -18.73 -28.06
C ASN A 487 19.26 -19.26 -26.69
N GLU A 488 20.49 -18.94 -26.33
CA GLU A 488 21.02 -19.22 -24.99
C GLU A 488 20.38 -18.28 -23.96
N LYS A 489 19.92 -18.85 -22.85
CA LYS A 489 19.34 -18.11 -21.72
C LYS A 489 19.82 -18.68 -20.40
N TRP A 490 19.70 -17.85 -19.38
CA TRP A 490 19.98 -18.22 -18.00
C TRP A 490 18.75 -17.94 -17.15
N THR A 491 18.44 -18.86 -16.24
CA THR A 491 17.43 -18.60 -15.24
C THR A 491 17.84 -17.39 -14.40
N GLN A 492 16.85 -16.58 -14.02
CA GLN A 492 17.07 -15.37 -13.24
C GLN A 492 16.54 -15.54 -11.82
N PRO A 493 17.23 -15.00 -10.82
CA PRO A 493 16.69 -15.00 -9.46
C PRO A 493 15.40 -14.16 -9.40
N PRO A 494 14.52 -14.44 -8.43
CA PRO A 494 13.36 -13.59 -8.22
C PRO A 494 13.80 -12.16 -7.89
N ARG A 495 13.00 -11.18 -8.30
CA ARG A 495 13.33 -9.77 -8.03
C ARG A 495 13.15 -9.46 -6.53
N PRO A 496 13.98 -8.57 -5.95
CA PRO A 496 13.74 -8.04 -4.60
C PRO A 496 12.36 -7.41 -4.48
N TYR A 497 11.80 -7.41 -3.28
CA TYR A 497 10.54 -6.72 -3.05
C TYR A 497 10.70 -5.21 -3.21
N THR A 498 9.73 -4.58 -3.84
CA THR A 498 9.42 -3.14 -3.73
C THR A 498 8.26 -2.97 -2.74
N GLU A 499 7.93 -1.76 -2.31
CA GLU A 499 6.73 -1.56 -1.48
C GLU A 499 5.47 -2.06 -2.19
N ALA A 500 5.34 -1.82 -3.51
CA ALA A 500 4.22 -2.33 -4.30
C ALA A 500 4.11 -3.85 -4.28
N THR A 501 5.22 -4.56 -4.52
CA THR A 501 5.20 -6.03 -4.55
C THR A 501 5.08 -6.63 -3.15
N LEU A 502 5.61 -5.97 -2.11
CA LEU A 502 5.42 -6.37 -0.72
C LEU A 502 3.94 -6.22 -0.29
N LEU A 503 3.30 -5.09 -0.61
CA LEU A 503 1.86 -4.90 -0.33
C LEU A 503 1.02 -5.98 -1.00
N ARG A 504 1.32 -6.36 -2.25
CA ARG A 504 0.66 -7.47 -2.93
C ARG A 504 0.94 -8.82 -2.27
N ALA A 505 2.18 -9.07 -1.84
CA ALA A 505 2.53 -10.29 -1.11
C ALA A 505 1.78 -10.38 0.24
N MET A 506 1.66 -9.26 0.97
CA MET A 506 0.86 -9.19 2.20
C MET A 506 -0.62 -9.48 1.92
N GLU A 507 -1.18 -8.90 0.86
CA GLU A 507 -2.58 -9.09 0.46
C GLU A 507 -2.87 -10.53 0.04
N THR A 508 -1.94 -11.15 -0.68
CA THR A 508 -2.11 -12.52 -1.20
C THR A 508 -1.38 -13.58 -0.38
N ALA A 509 -1.05 -13.28 0.87
CA ALA A 509 -0.29 -14.16 1.75
C ALA A 509 -0.94 -15.54 1.97
N GLY A 510 -2.24 -15.66 1.80
CA GLY A 510 -2.95 -16.94 1.81
C GLY A 510 -2.43 -17.94 0.78
N LYS A 511 -1.86 -17.47 -0.34
CA LYS A 511 -1.23 -18.35 -1.34
C LYS A 511 0.04 -19.05 -0.87
N LEU A 512 0.64 -18.52 0.21
CA LEU A 512 1.85 -19.07 0.83
C LEU A 512 1.54 -20.13 1.91
N VAL A 513 0.26 -20.38 2.18
CA VAL A 513 -0.20 -21.31 3.22
C VAL A 513 -0.72 -22.58 2.55
N ASP A 514 -0.22 -23.72 2.97
CA ASP A 514 -0.60 -25.03 2.40
C ASP A 514 -1.99 -25.51 2.82
N ASN A 515 -2.45 -25.09 3.99
CA ASN A 515 -3.77 -25.46 4.53
C ASN A 515 -4.89 -24.64 3.87
N ASP A 516 -5.84 -25.33 3.23
CA ASP A 516 -6.94 -24.70 2.49
C ASP A 516 -7.86 -23.85 3.36
N GLU A 517 -8.15 -24.27 4.60
CA GLU A 517 -9.00 -23.52 5.52
C GLU A 517 -8.33 -22.21 5.96
N LEU A 518 -7.02 -22.25 6.27
CA LEU A 518 -6.25 -21.06 6.62
C LEU A 518 -6.06 -20.16 5.40
N ARG A 519 -5.90 -20.75 4.21
CA ARG A 519 -5.86 -20.00 2.95
C ARG A 519 -7.16 -19.24 2.72
N ASP A 520 -8.31 -19.85 2.96
CA ASP A 520 -9.61 -19.19 2.85
C ASP A 520 -9.80 -18.12 3.93
N ALA A 521 -9.30 -18.34 5.14
CA ALA A 521 -9.31 -17.32 6.19
C ALA A 521 -8.48 -16.08 5.84
N LEU A 522 -7.37 -16.25 5.11
CA LEU A 522 -6.51 -15.16 4.65
C LEU A 522 -6.94 -14.52 3.33
N LYS A 523 -7.93 -15.11 2.64
CA LYS A 523 -8.32 -14.69 1.28
C LYS A 523 -8.84 -13.25 1.20
N GLU A 524 -9.50 -12.79 2.25
CA GLU A 524 -10.10 -11.45 2.30
C GLU A 524 -9.10 -10.37 2.70
N ASN A 525 -8.27 -10.65 3.70
CA ASN A 525 -7.42 -9.63 4.32
C ASN A 525 -5.90 -9.86 4.17
N GLY A 526 -5.47 -11.07 3.79
CA GLY A 526 -4.06 -11.43 3.79
C GLY A 526 -3.44 -11.29 5.19
N ILE A 527 -2.18 -10.84 5.28
CA ILE A 527 -1.54 -10.41 6.53
C ILE A 527 -1.62 -8.89 6.69
N GLY A 528 -2.25 -8.48 7.78
CA GLY A 528 -2.53 -7.07 8.06
C GLY A 528 -3.68 -6.50 7.23
N ARG A 529 -4.47 -5.63 7.86
CA ARG A 529 -5.54 -4.90 7.16
C ARG A 529 -4.95 -3.82 6.24
N PRO A 530 -5.60 -3.45 5.15
CA PRO A 530 -5.12 -2.40 4.24
C PRO A 530 -4.72 -1.11 4.97
N SER A 531 -5.52 -0.69 5.96
CA SER A 531 -5.28 0.51 6.76
C SER A 531 -4.00 0.47 7.63
N THR A 532 -3.47 -0.72 7.95
CA THR A 532 -2.33 -0.89 8.87
C THR A 532 -1.03 -1.27 8.15
N ARG A 533 -1.08 -1.79 6.93
CA ARG A 533 0.11 -2.26 6.18
C ARG A 533 1.18 -1.19 6.03
N ALA A 534 0.80 0.04 5.69
CA ALA A 534 1.73 1.16 5.57
C ALA A 534 2.48 1.40 6.89
N ALA A 535 1.78 1.47 8.01
CA ALA A 535 2.37 1.69 9.34
C ALA A 535 3.30 0.54 9.75
N ILE A 536 2.99 -0.70 9.34
CA ILE A 536 3.84 -1.87 9.59
C ILE A 536 5.16 -1.74 8.80
N ILE A 537 5.09 -1.41 7.52
CA ILE A 537 6.29 -1.20 6.67
C ILE A 537 7.14 -0.06 7.25
N GLU A 538 6.52 1.07 7.62
CA GLU A 538 7.22 2.18 8.27
C GLU A 538 7.87 1.77 9.61
N THR A 539 7.24 0.87 10.37
CA THR A 539 7.81 0.34 11.60
C THR A 539 9.07 -0.48 11.33
N LEU A 540 9.09 -1.28 10.25
CA LEU A 540 10.30 -2.02 9.85
C LEU A 540 11.46 -1.08 9.53
N PHE A 541 11.19 0.05 8.84
CA PHE A 541 12.20 1.09 8.60
C PHE A 541 12.66 1.77 9.90
N LYS A 542 11.73 2.19 10.77
CA LYS A 542 12.04 2.84 12.05
C LYS A 542 12.85 1.97 12.99
N ARG A 543 12.63 0.65 12.96
CA ARG A 543 13.40 -0.34 13.73
C ARG A 543 14.72 -0.73 13.07
N ASN A 544 15.03 -0.17 11.90
CA ASN A 544 16.22 -0.50 11.12
C ASN A 544 16.32 -1.99 10.75
N TYR A 545 15.17 -2.65 10.53
CA TYR A 545 15.13 -4.03 10.05
C TYR A 545 15.26 -4.11 8.55
N ILE A 546 14.81 -3.07 7.84
CA ILE A 546 14.90 -2.93 6.40
C ILE A 546 15.41 -1.54 6.01
N ARG A 547 15.98 -1.45 4.84
CA ARG A 547 16.36 -0.20 4.18
C ARG A 547 15.88 -0.19 2.74
N LYS A 548 15.81 0.99 2.14
CA LYS A 548 15.45 1.17 0.74
C LYS A 548 16.71 1.39 -0.09
N GLU A 549 16.91 0.56 -1.12
CA GLU A 549 17.93 0.78 -2.14
C GLU A 549 17.23 1.03 -3.48
N ARG A 550 17.21 2.30 -3.92
CA ARG A 550 16.36 2.75 -5.03
C ARG A 550 14.88 2.42 -4.78
N LYS A 551 14.30 1.50 -5.55
CA LYS A 551 12.91 1.01 -5.37
C LYS A 551 12.84 -0.24 -4.49
N ASN A 552 13.97 -0.93 -4.26
CA ASN A 552 14.01 -2.23 -3.60
C ASN A 552 14.05 -2.10 -2.09
N LEU A 553 13.38 -3.03 -1.42
CA LEU A 553 13.41 -3.23 0.03
C LEU A 553 14.45 -4.31 0.34
N ILE A 554 15.44 -3.94 1.14
CA ILE A 554 16.56 -4.82 1.51
C ILE A 554 16.56 -4.98 3.03
N ALA A 555 16.62 -6.22 3.51
CA ALA A 555 16.79 -6.48 4.93
C ALA A 555 18.20 -6.08 5.39
N THR A 556 18.26 -5.43 6.53
CA THR A 556 19.53 -5.13 7.21
C THR A 556 20.08 -6.40 7.90
N PRO A 557 21.34 -6.45 8.28
CA PRO A 557 21.86 -7.53 9.12
C PRO A 557 21.00 -7.77 10.37
N THR A 558 20.59 -6.71 11.05
CA THR A 558 19.67 -6.80 12.21
C THR A 558 18.35 -7.48 11.86
N GLY A 559 17.75 -7.14 10.71
CA GLY A 559 16.51 -7.77 10.25
C GLY A 559 16.67 -9.24 9.89
N VAL A 560 17.78 -9.59 9.23
CA VAL A 560 18.12 -10.99 8.87
C VAL A 560 18.34 -11.83 10.14
N GLU A 561 19.19 -11.35 11.04
CA GLU A 561 19.49 -12.05 12.30
C GLU A 561 18.24 -12.21 13.19
N LEU A 562 17.36 -11.20 13.24
CA LEU A 562 16.10 -11.30 13.98
C LEU A 562 15.25 -12.45 13.46
N VAL A 563 15.03 -12.56 12.16
CA VAL A 563 14.23 -13.64 11.55
C VAL A 563 14.87 -15.00 11.79
N GLN A 564 16.22 -15.10 11.73
CA GLN A 564 16.95 -16.33 11.98
C GLN A 564 16.96 -16.75 13.45
N LEU A 565 16.83 -15.80 14.38
CA LEU A 565 16.76 -16.07 15.82
C LEU A 565 15.38 -16.56 16.28
N ILE A 566 14.33 -16.27 15.54
CA ILE A 566 12.98 -16.72 15.86
C ILE A 566 12.89 -18.20 15.45
N HIS A 567 12.82 -19.09 16.44
CA HIS A 567 12.70 -20.53 16.21
C HIS A 567 11.24 -20.95 15.97
N GLU A 568 10.28 -20.22 16.52
CA GLU A 568 8.84 -20.46 16.36
C GLU A 568 8.41 -20.08 14.93
N GLU A 569 8.32 -21.07 14.04
CA GLU A 569 7.97 -20.86 12.63
C GLU A 569 6.62 -20.13 12.47
N LEU A 570 5.64 -20.37 13.34
CA LEU A 570 4.36 -19.68 13.30
C LEU A 570 4.48 -18.16 13.44
N LEU A 571 5.49 -17.66 14.17
CA LEU A 571 5.72 -16.21 14.30
C LEU A 571 6.27 -15.57 13.01
N LYS A 572 6.88 -16.39 12.14
CA LYS A 572 7.48 -15.93 10.87
C LYS A 572 6.59 -16.16 9.66
N SER A 573 5.52 -16.95 9.82
CA SER A 573 4.63 -17.35 8.74
C SER A 573 3.31 -16.57 8.76
N ALA A 574 2.58 -16.61 7.64
CA ALA A 574 1.21 -16.11 7.55
C ALA A 574 0.20 -17.01 8.30
N GLU A 575 0.58 -18.24 8.67
CA GLU A 575 -0.30 -19.25 9.24
C GLU A 575 -0.90 -18.81 10.57
N LEU A 576 -0.08 -18.24 11.47
CA LEU A 576 -0.56 -17.71 12.74
C LEU A 576 -1.67 -16.68 12.55
N THR A 577 -1.49 -15.78 11.58
CA THR A 577 -2.54 -14.81 11.20
C THR A 577 -3.78 -15.53 10.69
N GLY A 578 -3.62 -16.55 9.85
CA GLY A 578 -4.72 -17.36 9.32
C GLY A 578 -5.50 -18.08 10.42
N ILE A 579 -4.81 -18.71 11.38
CA ILE A 579 -5.41 -19.36 12.55
C ILE A 579 -6.25 -18.37 13.35
N TRP A 580 -5.69 -17.19 13.66
CA TRP A 580 -6.40 -16.19 14.44
C TRP A 580 -7.60 -15.61 13.68
N GLU A 581 -7.45 -15.26 12.40
CA GLU A 581 -8.55 -14.73 11.61
C GLU A 581 -9.70 -15.75 11.46
N LYS A 582 -9.36 -17.04 11.32
CA LYS A 582 -10.36 -18.10 11.32
C LYS A 582 -11.14 -18.11 12.65
N LYS A 583 -10.45 -18.19 13.79
CA LYS A 583 -11.09 -18.22 15.13
C LYS A 583 -11.86 -16.94 15.44
N VAL A 584 -11.35 -15.78 15.07
CA VAL A 584 -12.05 -14.50 15.24
C VAL A 584 -13.36 -14.47 14.43
N ARG A 585 -13.39 -15.02 13.21
CA ARG A 585 -14.64 -15.17 12.43
C ARG A 585 -15.61 -16.17 13.06
N GLU A 586 -15.10 -17.25 13.64
CA GLU A 586 -15.91 -18.24 14.33
C GLU A 586 -16.52 -17.64 15.60
N ILE A 587 -15.82 -16.77 16.33
CA ILE A 587 -16.36 -15.98 17.47
C ILE A 587 -17.48 -15.07 16.97
N GLU A 588 -17.27 -14.32 15.87
CA GLU A 588 -18.28 -13.46 15.29
C GLU A 588 -19.55 -14.23 14.91
N LYS A 589 -19.39 -15.45 14.35
CA LYS A 589 -20.49 -16.36 14.00
C LYS A 589 -21.09 -17.13 15.19
N LYS A 590 -20.59 -16.91 16.39
CA LYS A 590 -20.99 -17.62 17.64
C LYS A 590 -20.75 -19.14 17.60
N THR A 591 -19.78 -19.58 16.79
CA THR A 591 -19.38 -21.00 16.66
C THR A 591 -18.11 -21.34 17.45
N TYR A 592 -17.44 -20.33 18.00
CA TYR A 592 -16.25 -20.47 18.84
C TYR A 592 -16.33 -19.52 20.05
N ASP A 593 -15.84 -19.96 21.22
CA ASP A 593 -15.91 -19.17 22.46
C ASP A 593 -14.71 -18.22 22.58
N ALA A 594 -14.98 -16.92 22.81
CA ALA A 594 -13.95 -15.88 22.93
C ALA A 594 -13.04 -16.10 24.17
N ARG A 595 -13.54 -16.71 25.27
CA ARG A 595 -12.74 -17.00 26.47
C ARG A 595 -11.77 -18.14 26.20
N GLN A 596 -12.25 -19.17 25.48
CA GLN A 596 -11.39 -20.29 25.09
C GLN A 596 -10.26 -19.78 24.19
N PHE A 597 -10.55 -18.91 23.22
CA PHE A 597 -9.52 -18.27 22.39
C PHE A 597 -8.48 -17.53 23.22
N LEU A 598 -8.91 -16.76 24.22
CA LEU A 598 -7.99 -16.03 25.10
C LEU A 598 -7.09 -16.97 25.94
N GLU A 599 -7.63 -18.08 26.44
CA GLU A 599 -6.82 -19.06 27.20
C GLU A 599 -5.78 -19.73 26.31
N GLU A 600 -6.13 -20.09 25.08
CA GLU A 600 -5.17 -20.63 24.10
C GLU A 600 -4.05 -19.63 23.77
N LEU A 601 -4.39 -18.33 23.67
CA LEU A 601 -3.40 -17.28 23.47
C LEU A 601 -2.45 -17.13 24.66
N LYS A 602 -2.95 -17.21 25.87
CA LYS A 602 -2.14 -17.18 27.11
C LYS A 602 -1.20 -18.38 27.18
N GLN A 603 -1.69 -19.56 26.81
CA GLN A 603 -0.88 -20.77 26.75
C GLN A 603 0.23 -20.62 25.69
N MET A 604 -0.11 -20.23 24.48
CA MET A 604 0.84 -20.02 23.40
C MET A 604 1.95 -19.03 23.79
N VAL A 605 1.59 -17.90 24.40
CA VAL A 605 2.58 -16.91 24.87
C VAL A 605 3.48 -17.50 25.96
N SER A 606 2.94 -18.31 26.86
CA SER A 606 3.71 -18.98 27.92
C SER A 606 4.69 -19.99 27.33
N GLU A 607 4.29 -20.76 26.32
CA GLU A 607 5.13 -21.71 25.62
C GLU A 607 6.27 -21.00 24.87
N ILE A 608 5.99 -19.88 24.15
CA ILE A 608 7.01 -19.06 23.51
C ILE A 608 8.02 -18.54 24.55
N VAL A 609 7.55 -18.05 25.69
CA VAL A 609 8.43 -17.54 26.74
C VAL A 609 9.32 -18.66 27.27
N MET A 610 8.79 -19.85 27.57
CA MET A 610 9.56 -21.00 28.04
C MET A 610 10.59 -21.46 26.99
N SER A 611 10.20 -21.60 25.73
CA SER A 611 11.05 -21.99 24.62
C SER A 611 12.27 -21.07 24.52
N VAL A 612 12.04 -19.77 24.45
CA VAL A 612 13.11 -18.77 24.32
C VAL A 612 13.97 -18.69 25.60
N LEU A 613 13.41 -18.81 26.78
CA LEU A 613 14.18 -18.81 28.04
C LEU A 613 15.11 -20.03 28.13
N SER A 614 14.70 -21.19 27.60
CA SER A 614 15.49 -22.41 27.59
C SER A 614 16.65 -22.39 26.55
N ASP A 615 16.65 -21.42 25.64
CA ASP A 615 17.76 -21.24 24.71
C ASP A 615 19.02 -20.79 25.47
N ASN A 616 20.03 -21.68 25.53
CA ASN A 616 21.31 -21.46 26.18
C ASN A 616 22.37 -20.87 25.22
N THR A 617 22.00 -20.56 23.99
CA THR A 617 22.91 -19.90 23.06
C THR A 617 23.08 -18.44 23.51
N ASN A 618 24.30 -18.01 23.79
CA ASN A 618 24.58 -16.61 24.14
C ASN A 618 24.59 -15.69 22.87
N ARG A 619 23.67 -15.96 21.92
CA ARG A 619 23.56 -15.14 20.71
C ARG A 619 23.10 -13.73 21.05
N ARG A 620 23.65 -12.77 20.35
CA ARG A 620 23.23 -11.35 20.41
C ARG A 620 23.11 -10.83 18.99
N ILE A 621 22.08 -10.05 18.72
CA ILE A 621 21.89 -9.45 17.41
C ILE A 621 22.91 -8.36 17.17
N THR A 622 23.59 -8.39 16.02
CA THR A 622 24.53 -7.37 15.60
C THR A 622 23.78 -6.08 15.26
N ILE A 623 24.17 -4.98 15.91
CA ILE A 623 23.59 -3.68 15.63
C ILE A 623 24.60 -2.92 14.76
N GLN A 624 24.23 -2.65 13.52
CA GLN A 624 24.94 -1.65 12.73
C GLN A 624 24.40 -0.26 13.11
N ASP A 625 25.25 0.58 13.66
CA ASP A 625 24.89 1.97 13.90
C ASP A 625 24.50 2.63 12.58
N ALA A 626 23.38 3.35 12.57
CA ALA A 626 22.87 4.07 11.40
C ALA A 626 23.89 5.09 10.81
N VAL A 627 24.91 5.42 11.57
CA VAL A 627 26.06 6.26 11.19
C VAL A 627 27.04 5.47 10.34
N ALA A 628 27.32 4.21 10.67
CA ALA A 628 28.22 3.33 9.89
C ALA A 628 27.60 2.96 8.54
N ALA A 629 26.29 2.67 8.49
CA ALA A 629 25.57 2.40 7.25
C ALA A 629 25.59 3.59 6.28
N LYS A 630 25.50 4.82 6.78
CA LYS A 630 25.66 6.05 5.97
C LYS A 630 27.10 6.29 5.51
N ALA A 631 28.09 5.82 6.24
CA ALA A 631 29.50 5.90 5.85
C ALA A 631 29.81 4.89 4.73
N GLU A 632 29.36 3.65 4.84
CA GLU A 632 29.51 2.63 3.78
C GLU A 632 28.76 3.02 2.48
N GLU A 633 27.61 3.69 2.59
CA GLU A 633 26.88 4.20 1.45
C GLU A 633 27.61 5.36 0.75
N LYS A 634 28.38 6.17 1.51
CA LYS A 634 29.24 7.22 0.95
C LYS A 634 30.48 6.64 0.26
N GLU A 635 31.12 5.62 0.83
CA GLU A 635 32.28 4.96 0.21
C GLU A 635 31.92 4.24 -1.09
N LYS A 636 30.73 3.62 -1.16
CA LYS A 636 30.23 2.99 -2.40
C LYS A 636 29.79 3.97 -3.49
N LYS A 637 29.60 5.24 -3.16
CA LYS A 637 29.21 6.32 -4.09
C LYS A 637 30.38 7.16 -4.61
N GLU A 638 31.62 6.93 -4.13
CA GLU A 638 32.78 7.54 -4.76
C GLU A 638 33.07 6.87 -6.10
N PRO A 639 33.06 7.61 -7.21
CA PRO A 639 33.34 7.03 -8.52
C PRO A 639 34.80 6.61 -8.57
N LYS A 640 35.07 5.32 -8.82
CA LYS A 640 36.41 4.83 -9.14
C LYS A 640 36.99 5.72 -10.23
N LYS A 641 38.02 6.50 -9.89
CA LYS A 641 38.80 7.29 -10.83
C LYS A 641 39.31 6.35 -11.93
N ARG A 642 38.75 6.46 -13.13
CA ARG A 642 39.32 5.86 -14.35
C ARG A 642 40.70 6.47 -14.55
N GLU A 643 41.74 5.67 -14.47
CA GLU A 643 43.06 6.06 -14.91
C GLU A 643 43.00 6.53 -16.36
N ARG A 644 43.32 7.80 -16.56
CA ARG A 644 43.51 8.36 -17.88
C ARG A 644 44.86 7.93 -18.41
N LYS A 645 44.86 7.17 -19.51
CA LYS A 645 46.05 7.00 -20.34
C LYS A 645 46.49 8.36 -20.89
N PRO A 646 47.79 8.63 -20.97
CA PRO A 646 48.31 9.93 -21.45
C PRO A 646 48.07 10.09 -22.95
N SER A 647 47.42 11.17 -23.33
CA SER A 647 47.32 11.62 -24.74
C SER A 647 48.34 12.70 -25.01
N THR A 648 49.05 12.55 -26.10
CA THR A 648 50.03 13.46 -26.71
C THR A 648 49.49 14.85 -27.00
N PRO A 649 50.35 15.90 -26.98
CA PRO A 649 49.95 17.28 -27.10
C PRO A 649 49.65 17.67 -28.55
N LYS A 650 48.53 18.41 -28.78
CA LYS A 650 48.27 19.15 -30.01
C LYS A 650 48.35 20.65 -29.75
N GLU A 651 49.09 21.28 -30.66
CA GLU A 651 49.49 22.67 -30.75
C GLU A 651 48.35 23.70 -30.64
N LYS A 652 48.71 24.84 -30.04
CA LYS A 652 47.92 26.09 -30.00
C LYS A 652 48.04 26.82 -31.29
N LYS A 653 46.94 27.40 -31.80
CA LYS A 653 46.90 28.56 -32.69
C LYS A 653 46.04 29.67 -32.09
N PRO A 654 46.37 30.99 -32.44
CA PRO A 654 46.20 32.08 -31.50
C PRO A 654 44.88 32.89 -31.65
N LYS A 655 44.66 33.70 -30.63
CA LYS A 655 43.62 34.73 -30.48
C LYS A 655 43.60 35.77 -31.59
N ALA A 656 42.40 36.26 -31.92
CA ALA A 656 42.19 37.59 -32.50
C ALA A 656 41.26 38.41 -31.59
N GLU A 657 41.75 39.55 -31.14
CA GLU A 657 41.06 40.64 -30.48
C GLU A 657 40.18 41.43 -31.43
N LYS A 658 39.10 42.03 -30.90
CA LYS A 658 38.61 43.40 -31.22
C LYS A 658 37.52 43.77 -30.24
N THR A 659 37.84 44.64 -29.31
CA THR A 659 37.69 46.12 -29.19
C THR A 659 36.26 46.66 -29.24
N THR A 660 35.83 47.08 -28.06
CA THR A 660 35.14 48.32 -27.61
C THR A 660 34.20 49.07 -28.56
N ASN A 661 33.01 49.41 -28.04
CA ASN A 661 32.65 50.81 -27.82
C ASN A 661 31.39 50.98 -26.94
N GLU A 662 31.53 51.87 -25.97
CA GLU A 662 30.50 52.54 -25.19
C GLU A 662 29.58 53.39 -26.06
N VAL A 663 28.34 53.65 -25.63
CA VAL A 663 27.74 54.99 -25.52
C VAL A 663 26.55 54.96 -24.53
N LYS A 664 26.62 55.94 -23.63
CA LYS A 664 25.60 56.40 -22.65
C LYS A 664 24.41 57.06 -23.40
N THR A 665 23.26 57.12 -22.75
CA THR A 665 22.51 58.33 -22.31
C THR A 665 21.15 57.94 -21.74
N ASP A 666 20.90 58.27 -20.58
CA ASP A 666 20.09 59.30 -19.89
C ASP A 666 18.60 59.04 -19.68
N SER A 667 18.25 59.12 -18.39
CA SER A 667 16.92 59.31 -17.80
C SER A 667 16.20 60.57 -18.32
N PRO A 668 14.92 60.92 -17.99
CA PRO A 668 14.31 60.86 -16.63
C PRO A 668 12.76 60.71 -16.59
N GLY A 669 12.21 60.58 -15.38
CA GLY A 669 10.88 61.13 -15.12
C GLY A 669 9.90 60.32 -14.29
N SER A 670 9.92 60.48 -12.98
CA SER A 670 8.74 60.25 -12.08
C SER A 670 7.66 61.31 -12.36
N PRO A 671 6.38 61.11 -11.89
CA PRO A 671 6.07 61.17 -10.47
C PRO A 671 4.87 60.28 -10.01
N ALA A 672 4.87 60.03 -8.72
CA ALA A 672 3.70 59.70 -7.89
C ALA A 672 2.79 60.95 -7.77
N PRO A 673 1.61 60.97 -7.08
CA PRO A 673 1.22 60.25 -5.87
C PRO A 673 -0.31 59.98 -5.71
N VAL A 674 -0.69 59.60 -4.46
CA VAL A 674 -1.95 59.81 -3.70
C VAL A 674 -2.83 58.55 -3.59
N ALA A 675 -2.96 57.92 -2.49
CA ALA A 675 -3.34 58.09 -1.10
C ALA A 675 -4.75 57.60 -0.75
N MET A 676 -4.84 56.94 0.41
CA MET A 676 -5.92 56.76 1.37
C MET A 676 -6.95 55.65 1.08
N ALA A 677 -7.38 54.76 2.02
CA ALA A 677 -7.48 54.89 3.47
C ALA A 677 -7.59 53.51 4.15
N ALA A 678 -7.00 53.46 5.28
CA ALA A 678 -7.20 52.83 6.58
C ALA A 678 -8.34 51.85 6.84
N SER A 679 -8.03 50.75 7.50
CA SER A 679 -8.60 50.32 8.78
C SER A 679 -7.74 49.24 9.47
N THR A 680 -7.42 49.49 10.70
CA THR A 680 -6.62 48.81 11.72
C THR A 680 -7.42 47.69 12.43
N PRO A 681 -6.83 47.02 13.46
CA PRO A 681 -5.70 46.08 13.49
C PRO A 681 -6.08 44.78 14.27
N SER A 682 -5.28 43.73 14.16
CA SER A 682 -5.24 42.71 15.21
C SER A 682 -3.86 42.06 15.30
N ALA A 683 -3.29 42.20 16.51
CA ALA A 683 -2.26 41.43 17.19
C ALA A 683 -0.87 41.28 16.54
N ALA A 684 0.05 42.11 17.06
CA ALA A 684 1.49 42.03 16.87
C ALA A 684 2.10 40.76 17.46
N GLY A 685 2.71 39.93 16.59
CA GLY A 685 3.84 39.10 16.99
C GLY A 685 5.11 39.93 16.96
N GLU A 686 5.89 39.91 18.04
CA GLU A 686 7.19 40.60 18.16
C GLU A 686 8.06 40.26 16.95
N VAL A 687 8.41 41.26 16.18
CA VAL A 687 9.40 41.15 15.10
C VAL A 687 10.74 40.98 15.77
N ASP A 688 11.34 39.79 15.63
CA ASP A 688 12.66 39.47 16.16
C ASP A 688 13.71 40.38 15.49
N ALA A 689 14.11 41.43 16.19
CA ALA A 689 14.98 42.50 15.68
C ALA A 689 16.34 42.00 15.16
N PHE A 690 16.67 40.75 15.40
CA PHE A 690 17.92 40.13 14.99
C PHE A 690 17.83 39.48 13.58
N VAL A 691 16.65 39.14 13.12
CA VAL A 691 16.42 38.55 11.79
C VAL A 691 16.45 39.62 10.71
N GLY A 692 17.16 39.37 9.62
CA GLY A 692 17.30 40.30 8.50
C GLY A 692 18.51 41.23 8.60
N GLN A 693 19.22 41.27 9.75
CA GLN A 693 20.46 42.02 9.86
C GLN A 693 21.63 41.39 9.09
N PRO A 694 22.62 42.17 8.63
CA PRO A 694 23.82 41.63 8.00
C PRO A 694 24.54 40.64 8.91
N CYS A 695 25.02 39.54 8.34
CA CYS A 695 25.74 38.52 9.10
C CYS A 695 27.07 39.09 9.64
N PRO A 696 27.32 39.04 10.96
CA PRO A 696 28.52 39.61 11.56
C PRO A 696 29.79 38.83 11.24
N LEU A 697 29.66 37.59 10.71
CA LEU A 697 30.81 36.75 10.38
C LEU A 697 31.27 36.94 8.93
N CYS A 698 30.36 36.99 7.97
CA CYS A 698 30.73 37.09 6.55
C CYS A 698 30.39 38.42 5.89
N GLY A 699 29.57 39.27 6.50
CA GLY A 699 29.13 40.56 5.96
C GLY A 699 28.30 40.49 4.67
N LYS A 700 28.19 39.33 4.04
CA LYS A 700 27.53 39.15 2.74
C LYS A 700 26.08 38.60 2.84
N GLY A 701 25.83 37.78 3.83
CA GLY A 701 24.49 37.20 4.07
C GLY A 701 23.73 37.92 5.16
N THR A 702 22.43 37.61 5.27
CA THR A 702 21.56 38.12 6.34
C THR A 702 21.28 37.03 7.38
N ILE A 703 20.95 37.45 8.61
CA ILE A 703 20.60 36.54 9.70
C ILE A 703 19.18 35.98 9.46
N ILE A 704 19.08 34.68 9.48
CA ILE A 704 17.81 33.92 9.34
C ILE A 704 17.55 33.15 10.62
N LYS A 705 16.28 33.00 11.01
CA LYS A 705 15.85 32.23 12.18
C LYS A 705 15.61 30.75 11.78
N GLY A 706 16.40 29.85 12.33
CA GLY A 706 16.18 28.40 12.23
C GLY A 706 15.31 27.88 13.36
N LYS A 707 15.16 26.55 13.46
CA LYS A 707 14.35 25.91 14.52
C LYS A 707 14.97 25.98 15.91
N THR A 708 16.29 26.10 16.03
CA THR A 708 17.03 26.03 17.29
C THR A 708 18.09 27.15 17.46
N ALA A 709 18.34 27.90 16.39
CA ALA A 709 19.38 28.96 16.40
C ALA A 709 19.17 29.91 15.23
N TYR A 710 19.78 31.12 15.35
CA TYR A 710 19.99 32.02 14.22
C TYR A 710 21.16 31.51 13.38
N GLY A 711 21.06 31.62 12.05
CA GLY A 711 22.12 31.30 11.10
C GLY A 711 22.28 32.36 10.03
N CYS A 712 23.27 32.21 9.14
CA CYS A 712 23.48 33.11 8.01
C CYS A 712 22.80 32.54 6.73
N SER A 713 22.22 33.40 5.89
CA SER A 713 21.66 32.97 4.58
C SER A 713 22.72 32.37 3.65
N GLU A 714 23.99 32.79 3.81
CA GLU A 714 25.14 32.27 3.05
C GLU A 714 25.77 30.98 3.66
N TRP A 715 25.07 30.26 4.51
CA TRP A 715 25.56 29.02 5.10
C TRP A 715 25.94 27.94 4.07
N ARG A 716 25.25 27.92 2.91
CA ARG A 716 25.57 27.00 1.80
C ARG A 716 26.85 27.36 1.07
N ASN A 717 27.26 28.65 1.16
CA ASN A 717 28.47 29.19 0.57
C ASN A 717 29.64 29.27 1.59
N GLY A 718 29.52 28.51 2.70
CA GLY A 718 30.58 28.30 3.67
C GLY A 718 30.57 29.23 4.89
N CYS A 719 29.53 30.05 5.10
CA CYS A 719 29.44 30.86 6.32
C CYS A 719 28.97 30.02 7.51
N THR A 720 29.78 29.96 8.56
CA THR A 720 29.52 29.13 9.75
C THR A 720 28.84 29.89 10.89
N PHE A 721 28.32 31.10 10.65
CA PHE A 721 27.66 31.87 11.69
C PHE A 721 26.47 31.15 12.28
N ARG A 722 26.47 30.91 13.60
CA ARG A 722 25.38 30.33 14.36
C ARG A 722 25.33 30.93 15.77
N LYS A 723 24.15 31.36 16.21
CA LYS A 723 23.88 31.84 17.56
C LYS A 723 22.62 31.13 18.06
N ASN A 724 22.72 30.38 19.15
CA ASN A 724 21.56 29.70 19.77
C ASN A 724 20.60 30.74 20.37
N PHE A 725 19.29 30.37 20.43
CA PHE A 725 18.28 31.21 21.07
C PHE A 725 18.53 31.40 22.53
#